data_edf5206dfd1402625f3a4c01145f6d2b
#
_entry.id   edf5206dfd1402625f3a4c01145f6d2b
#
_cell.length_a   1.000
_cell.length_b   1.000
_cell.length_c   1.000
_cell.angle_alpha   90.00
_cell.angle_beta   90.00
_cell.angle_gamma   90.00
#
_symmetry.space_group_name_H-M   'P 1'
#
loop_
_entity.id
_entity.type
_entity.pdbx_description
1 polymer ?
#
loop_
_entity_poly.entity_id
_entity_poly.type
_entity_poly.pdbx_seq_one_letter_code
_entity_poly.pdbx_strand_id
1 'polypeptide(L)'
;MKKQNNLGILLAGMLGLSALSTNAQNSAVWARIYDDVQMPSVLPNGTIGAANGTFASALNQVGVTHVAQALPNSKNEQLLNVVSFECACDENTLTQTLRNFPNLVAEIERAPEYHTLYVPNDYHAAFGSNYALDLIKAPQAWDLSHSSSAFVVGISDENLNPSHEELAGKITYYDSNNSLSPDHGTAVASLAAGNTENFVGSSSIGFNSSIAFYKMDFNELLVATYAGIDVINISWFSGCTPSSFEQAVIDEVYSNGTFIIAAAGNGTTCGDASALTYPAAYDRVFAVTSIGDHDNHEAIIGDPSTAHQHNGRVDLSAPGFDINIPLDATHYGTASGSSLAAPFVTGTVALMLSANPCLSNDQIETILKNTAHDIDAVNPSYAGLLGAGRLNAFDAVQAALQAPNTLDLTIHTHNGCVEGEGSIALSPSNGQEPYQYVWSNGATGVNNTGLNSGNYAVTLIDAHGCTLSQNMVIHNSTPVIDNSIVHNVICNGGENGSINVTVAQGNPTYTYTWNNGATGSTVSDLAAGNYQVTVTDINGCSTFGHFYVTEPQALEITADIDADFGNNDGKIKLTVNGGTPGYTFEWSNGATTQNIGGLEAGTYTVTITDANGCVTEMDFVVENETTANTISLMDVSLFLSPNPSDGDVRIKWKGAASQLIIVNQMGSVILTKKIFNTQTTEVLDLPSGLYSVKVIGVNGSTASRQLVIM
;
A
#
# COMPACT_ATOMS: atom_id res chain seq x y z
N MET A 1 -7.21 -9.97 62.93
CA MET A 1 -8.48 -10.41 62.40
C MET A 1 -8.62 -9.91 60.99
N LYS A 2 -8.69 -10.85 60.07
CA LYS A 2 -8.80 -10.63 58.62
C LYS A 2 -10.13 -10.01 58.27
N LYS A 3 -10.18 -9.01 57.41
CA LYS A 3 -11.30 -8.79 56.46
C LYS A 3 -10.71 -8.57 55.07
N GLN A 4 -10.82 -9.60 54.27
CA GLN A 4 -10.75 -9.51 52.85
C GLN A 4 -12.00 -8.79 52.36
N ASN A 5 -11.81 -7.76 51.59
CA ASN A 5 -12.84 -7.22 50.72
C ASN A 5 -12.54 -7.67 49.26
N ASN A 6 -13.26 -8.62 48.83
CA ASN A 6 -13.45 -8.96 47.44
C ASN A 6 -14.15 -7.80 46.74
N LEU A 7 -13.46 -7.12 45.87
CA LEU A 7 -14.06 -6.23 44.88
C LEU A 7 -14.33 -7.07 43.63
N GLY A 8 -15.56 -7.64 43.57
CA GLY A 8 -16.06 -8.22 42.34
C GLY A 8 -16.37 -7.13 41.36
N ILE A 9 -15.58 -7.07 40.31
CA ILE A 9 -15.87 -6.23 39.13
C ILE A 9 -17.03 -6.91 38.39
N LEU A 10 -18.24 -6.39 38.59
CA LEU A 10 -19.35 -6.64 37.65
C LEU A 10 -19.10 -5.79 36.40
N LEU A 11 -18.49 -6.39 35.41
CA LEU A 11 -18.55 -5.89 34.01
C LEU A 11 -19.92 -6.30 33.46
N ALA A 12 -20.96 -5.55 33.81
CA ALA A 12 -22.18 -5.53 33.04
C ALA A 12 -22.08 -4.39 32.05
N GLY A 13 -21.35 -4.63 30.96
CA GLY A 13 -21.39 -3.79 29.79
C GLY A 13 -22.78 -3.87 29.19
N MET A 14 -23.66 -2.97 29.54
CA MET A 14 -24.72 -2.55 28.63
C MET A 14 -24.04 -1.79 27.50
N LEU A 15 -23.63 -2.50 26.47
CA LEU A 15 -23.68 -1.99 25.11
C LEU A 15 -25.16 -1.70 24.80
N GLY A 16 -25.64 -0.58 25.30
CA GLY A 16 -26.69 0.18 24.64
C GLY A 16 -26.09 0.63 23.33
N LEU A 17 -26.02 -0.24 22.33
CA LEU A 17 -26.25 0.20 20.98
C LEU A 17 -27.68 0.78 21.02
N SER A 18 -27.80 2.07 21.37
CA SER A 18 -28.78 2.89 20.70
C SER A 18 -28.32 2.73 19.24
N ALA A 19 -28.95 1.79 18.53
CA ALA A 19 -29.15 2.00 17.14
C ALA A 19 -29.58 3.47 17.06
N LEU A 20 -28.68 4.35 16.68
CA LEU A 20 -29.02 5.49 15.88
C LEU A 20 -29.82 4.80 14.79
N SER A 21 -31.17 4.76 14.97
CA SER A 21 -32.02 4.73 13.82
C SER A 21 -31.44 5.89 13.01
N THR A 22 -30.69 5.58 11.98
CA THR A 22 -30.69 6.37 10.80
C THR A 22 -32.18 6.42 10.47
N ASN A 23 -32.88 7.41 10.99
CA ASN A 23 -34.06 7.91 10.35
C ASN A 23 -33.52 8.16 8.97
N ALA A 24 -33.87 7.29 8.03
CA ALA A 24 -33.67 7.57 6.64
C ALA A 24 -34.32 8.92 6.46
N GLN A 25 -33.49 9.96 6.38
CA GLN A 25 -33.94 11.33 6.24
C GLN A 25 -34.58 11.31 4.88
N ASN A 26 -35.90 11.37 4.83
CA ASN A 26 -36.64 11.37 3.59
C ASN A 26 -36.16 12.60 2.81
N SER A 27 -35.40 12.39 1.75
CA SER A 27 -35.00 13.49 0.89
C SER A 27 -36.20 14.03 0.17
N ALA A 28 -36.38 15.34 0.21
CA ALA A 28 -37.44 16.03 -0.48
C ALA A 28 -36.88 16.98 -1.55
N VAL A 29 -37.43 16.90 -2.74
CA VAL A 29 -37.06 17.73 -3.90
C VAL A 29 -38.31 18.39 -4.47
N TRP A 30 -38.24 19.69 -4.71
CA TRP A 30 -39.27 20.41 -5.45
C TRP A 30 -38.92 20.40 -6.93
N ALA A 31 -39.90 20.04 -7.75
CA ALA A 31 -39.76 20.09 -9.19
C ALA A 31 -40.97 20.71 -9.85
N ARG A 32 -40.74 21.65 -10.76
CA ARG A 32 -41.82 22.25 -11.56
C ARG A 32 -42.13 21.35 -12.75
N ILE A 33 -43.37 20.85 -12.81
CA ILE A 33 -43.88 20.05 -13.90
C ILE A 33 -44.44 21.00 -14.97
N TYR A 34 -44.29 20.69 -16.26
CA TYR A 34 -44.86 21.50 -17.34
C TYR A 34 -46.41 21.49 -17.29
N ASP A 35 -47.02 22.58 -17.73
CA ASP A 35 -48.48 22.84 -17.62
C ASP A 35 -49.33 21.80 -18.38
N ASP A 36 -48.78 21.17 -19.42
CA ASP A 36 -49.44 20.15 -20.24
C ASP A 36 -49.24 18.74 -19.69
N VAL A 37 -48.54 18.59 -18.57
CA VAL A 37 -48.23 17.30 -17.96
C VAL A 37 -49.12 17.05 -16.74
N GLN A 38 -49.84 15.93 -16.76
CA GLN A 38 -50.62 15.51 -15.60
C GLN A 38 -49.68 15.25 -14.40
N MET A 39 -49.95 15.88 -13.26
CA MET A 39 -49.18 15.69 -12.02
C MET A 39 -49.16 14.22 -11.59
N PRO A 40 -48.00 13.70 -11.24
CA PRO A 40 -47.91 12.39 -10.59
C PRO A 40 -48.64 12.40 -9.24
N SER A 41 -49.14 11.24 -8.84
CA SER A 41 -49.88 11.08 -7.56
C SER A 41 -49.62 9.71 -6.96
N VAL A 42 -49.80 9.62 -5.63
CA VAL A 42 -49.73 8.34 -4.92
C VAL A 42 -51.02 7.55 -5.11
N LEU A 43 -50.89 6.34 -5.60
CA LEU A 43 -52.03 5.43 -5.85
C LEU A 43 -52.41 4.71 -4.53
N PRO A 44 -53.64 4.12 -4.40
CA PRO A 44 -54.10 3.44 -3.19
C PRO A 44 -53.22 2.26 -2.76
N ASN A 45 -52.41 1.70 -3.66
CA ASN A 45 -51.44 0.63 -3.36
C ASN A 45 -50.08 1.16 -2.88
N GLY A 46 -49.91 2.47 -2.70
CA GLY A 46 -48.67 3.13 -2.27
C GLY A 46 -47.64 3.35 -3.36
N THR A 47 -47.93 3.02 -4.63
CA THR A 47 -47.02 3.31 -5.76
C THR A 47 -47.34 4.67 -6.36
N ILE A 48 -46.35 5.27 -7.05
CA ILE A 48 -46.55 6.49 -7.82
C ILE A 48 -47.17 6.18 -9.18
N GLY A 49 -48.28 6.85 -9.48
CA GLY A 49 -48.91 6.89 -10.79
C GLY A 49 -48.63 8.19 -11.49
N ALA A 50 -48.38 8.17 -12.80
CA ALA A 50 -48.28 9.33 -13.65
C ALA A 50 -48.78 8.97 -15.05
N ALA A 51 -49.18 9.97 -15.85
CA ALA A 51 -49.60 9.77 -17.23
C ALA A 51 -48.49 9.15 -18.10
N ASN A 52 -47.22 9.50 -17.80
CA ASN A 52 -46.06 8.84 -18.39
C ASN A 52 -45.63 7.65 -17.55
N GLY A 53 -45.88 6.43 -18.03
CA GLY A 53 -45.59 5.18 -17.32
C GLY A 53 -44.11 4.94 -17.08
N THR A 54 -43.19 5.46 -17.91
CA THR A 54 -41.74 5.37 -17.69
C THR A 54 -41.31 6.26 -16.55
N PHE A 55 -41.89 7.46 -16.42
CA PHE A 55 -41.66 8.38 -15.32
C PHE A 55 -42.18 7.78 -14.01
N ALA A 56 -43.41 7.28 -14.00
CA ALA A 56 -43.93 6.58 -12.81
C ALA A 56 -43.06 5.40 -12.37
N SER A 57 -42.58 4.59 -13.33
CA SER A 57 -41.65 3.49 -13.05
C SER A 57 -40.33 3.95 -12.43
N ALA A 58 -39.73 5.02 -12.94
CA ALA A 58 -38.49 5.60 -12.42
C ALA A 58 -38.65 6.12 -10.98
N LEU A 59 -39.74 6.83 -10.70
CA LEU A 59 -40.05 7.31 -9.33
C LEU A 59 -40.25 6.15 -8.34
N ASN A 60 -40.96 5.11 -8.75
CA ASN A 60 -41.15 3.91 -7.92
C ASN A 60 -39.85 3.15 -7.69
N GLN A 61 -38.96 3.09 -8.69
CA GLN A 61 -37.67 2.40 -8.60
C GLN A 61 -36.73 3.04 -7.58
N VAL A 62 -36.71 4.36 -7.47
CA VAL A 62 -35.91 5.08 -6.46
C VAL A 62 -36.64 5.23 -5.12
N GLY A 63 -37.83 4.67 -4.99
CA GLY A 63 -38.55 4.61 -3.72
C GLY A 63 -39.21 5.93 -3.33
N VAL A 64 -39.75 6.69 -4.30
CA VAL A 64 -40.58 7.86 -3.99
C VAL A 64 -41.83 7.37 -3.26
N THR A 65 -42.08 7.91 -2.06
CA THR A 65 -43.17 7.54 -1.17
C THR A 65 -44.27 8.59 -1.09
N HIS A 66 -43.91 9.85 -1.36
CA HIS A 66 -44.85 10.96 -1.29
C HIS A 66 -44.67 11.89 -2.49
N VAL A 67 -45.81 12.36 -3.02
CA VAL A 67 -45.90 13.33 -4.11
C VAL A 67 -47.07 14.25 -3.83
N ALA A 68 -46.83 15.55 -3.70
CA ALA A 68 -47.85 16.52 -3.44
C ALA A 68 -47.54 17.85 -4.13
N GLN A 69 -48.55 18.66 -4.42
CA GLN A 69 -48.37 20.03 -4.84
C GLN A 69 -47.67 20.82 -3.70
N ALA A 70 -46.52 21.41 -3.99
CA ALA A 70 -45.72 22.09 -2.98
C ALA A 70 -46.37 23.41 -2.51
N LEU A 71 -47.02 24.13 -3.44
CA LEU A 71 -47.55 25.48 -3.20
C LEU A 71 -49.05 25.58 -3.59
N PRO A 72 -49.96 24.80 -2.97
CA PRO A 72 -51.36 24.65 -3.40
C PRO A 72 -52.21 25.91 -3.26
N ASN A 73 -51.77 26.88 -2.46
CA ASN A 73 -52.50 28.14 -2.22
C ASN A 73 -51.99 29.29 -3.10
N SER A 74 -51.07 29.04 -4.03
CA SER A 74 -50.57 30.05 -4.94
C SER A 74 -51.64 30.51 -5.91
N LYS A 75 -51.57 31.76 -6.33
CA LYS A 75 -52.40 32.35 -7.43
C LYS A 75 -51.59 32.41 -8.72
N ASN A 76 -50.31 32.04 -8.68
CA ASN A 76 -49.42 31.98 -9.84
C ASN A 76 -49.47 30.57 -10.41
N GLU A 77 -49.92 30.41 -11.65
CA GLU A 77 -50.07 29.13 -12.33
C GLU A 77 -48.75 28.35 -12.39
N GLN A 78 -47.60 29.01 -12.56
CA GLN A 78 -46.29 28.37 -12.57
C GLN A 78 -45.95 27.76 -11.23
N LEU A 79 -46.31 28.41 -10.10
CA LEU A 79 -46.07 27.90 -8.76
C LEU A 79 -47.03 26.77 -8.37
N LEU A 80 -48.23 26.75 -8.97
CA LEU A 80 -49.17 25.66 -8.78
C LEU A 80 -48.67 24.35 -9.35
N ASN A 81 -47.72 24.37 -10.32
CA ASN A 81 -47.14 23.22 -10.96
C ASN A 81 -45.82 22.77 -10.25
N VAL A 82 -45.45 23.37 -9.12
CA VAL A 82 -44.35 22.88 -8.28
C VAL A 82 -44.84 21.71 -7.44
N VAL A 83 -44.20 20.59 -7.59
CA VAL A 83 -44.52 19.31 -6.95
C VAL A 83 -43.37 18.95 -5.99
N SER A 84 -43.68 18.58 -4.79
CA SER A 84 -42.76 17.99 -3.81
C SER A 84 -42.72 16.49 -4.00
N PHE A 85 -41.53 15.95 -4.20
CA PHE A 85 -41.24 14.52 -4.25
C PHE A 85 -40.43 14.14 -3.02
N GLU A 86 -40.87 13.12 -2.27
CA GLU A 86 -40.14 12.61 -1.11
C GLU A 86 -39.79 11.13 -1.30
N CYS A 87 -38.57 10.76 -0.97
CA CYS A 87 -38.11 9.38 -1.00
C CYS A 87 -37.22 9.05 0.22
N ALA A 88 -37.07 7.76 0.50
CA ALA A 88 -36.05 7.23 1.41
C ALA A 88 -34.66 7.08 0.71
N CYS A 89 -34.48 7.68 -0.45
CA CYS A 89 -33.25 7.74 -1.21
C CYS A 89 -32.47 9.03 -0.89
N ASP A 90 -31.22 9.13 -1.35
CA ASP A 90 -30.47 10.40 -1.26
C ASP A 90 -31.00 11.43 -2.28
N GLU A 91 -30.85 12.70 -1.94
CA GLU A 91 -31.31 13.85 -2.74
C GLU A 91 -30.72 13.84 -4.17
N ASN A 92 -29.45 13.46 -4.31
CA ASN A 92 -28.82 13.42 -5.61
C ASN A 92 -29.46 12.37 -6.52
N THR A 93 -29.77 11.19 -5.97
CA THR A 93 -30.46 10.10 -6.69
C THR A 93 -31.84 10.57 -7.15
N LEU A 94 -32.61 11.24 -6.29
CA LEU A 94 -33.92 11.77 -6.64
C LEU A 94 -33.81 12.86 -7.71
N THR A 95 -32.90 13.83 -7.52
CA THR A 95 -32.64 14.91 -8.46
C THR A 95 -32.21 14.40 -9.84
N GLN A 96 -31.31 13.45 -9.91
CA GLN A 96 -30.86 12.83 -11.16
C GLN A 96 -32.01 12.06 -11.85
N THR A 97 -32.83 11.37 -11.07
CA THR A 97 -34.00 10.66 -11.60
C THR A 97 -34.97 11.63 -12.26
N LEU A 98 -35.26 12.76 -11.63
CA LEU A 98 -36.13 13.80 -12.19
C LEU A 98 -35.51 14.47 -13.42
N ARG A 99 -34.20 14.74 -13.44
CA ARG A 99 -33.45 15.31 -14.57
C ARG A 99 -33.47 14.43 -15.82
N ASN A 100 -33.67 13.13 -15.69
CA ASN A 100 -33.79 12.23 -16.83
C ASN A 100 -35.08 12.42 -17.66
N PHE A 101 -36.00 13.28 -17.19
CA PHE A 101 -37.27 13.57 -17.83
C PHE A 101 -37.43 15.06 -18.19
N PRO A 102 -36.51 15.66 -18.98
CA PRO A 102 -36.51 17.10 -19.26
C PRO A 102 -37.75 17.58 -20.05
N ASN A 103 -38.53 16.68 -20.64
CA ASN A 103 -39.77 16.99 -21.30
C ASN A 103 -40.99 16.99 -20.36
N LEU A 104 -40.83 16.60 -19.10
CA LEU A 104 -41.89 16.56 -18.10
C LEU A 104 -41.58 17.52 -16.93
N VAL A 105 -40.29 17.71 -16.62
CA VAL A 105 -39.80 18.49 -15.50
C VAL A 105 -38.99 19.68 -16.01
N ALA A 106 -39.40 20.89 -15.66
CA ALA A 106 -38.79 22.14 -16.12
C ALA A 106 -37.67 22.64 -15.25
N GLU A 107 -37.88 22.60 -13.92
CA GLU A 107 -36.96 23.07 -12.90
C GLU A 107 -36.94 22.10 -11.74
N ILE A 108 -35.79 22.00 -11.05
CA ILE A 108 -35.63 21.13 -9.91
C ILE A 108 -34.82 21.89 -8.87
N GLU A 109 -35.36 21.98 -7.66
CA GLU A 109 -34.74 22.63 -6.50
C GLU A 109 -34.84 21.73 -5.28
N ARG A 110 -33.97 21.93 -4.30
CA ARG A 110 -34.12 21.31 -2.99
C ARG A 110 -35.40 21.84 -2.33
N ALA A 111 -36.20 20.95 -1.76
CA ALA A 111 -37.35 21.37 -0.97
C ALA A 111 -36.88 22.15 0.24
N PRO A 112 -37.51 23.31 0.56
CA PRO A 112 -37.15 24.07 1.75
C PRO A 112 -37.44 23.25 3.01
N GLU A 113 -36.46 23.15 3.87
CA GLU A 113 -36.63 22.58 5.20
C GLU A 113 -37.07 23.70 6.15
N TYR A 114 -38.23 23.51 6.78
CA TYR A 114 -38.75 24.46 7.75
C TYR A 114 -38.38 23.99 9.17
N HIS A 115 -37.38 24.64 9.77
CA HIS A 115 -37.02 24.39 11.14
C HIS A 115 -37.47 25.60 11.99
N THR A 116 -37.96 25.33 13.18
CA THR A 116 -38.07 26.37 14.22
C THR A 116 -36.67 26.63 14.71
N LEU A 117 -36.13 27.85 14.49
CA LEU A 117 -34.81 28.22 15.01
C LEU A 117 -34.79 28.05 16.53
N TYR A 118 -33.79 27.30 16.99
CA TYR A 118 -33.52 27.17 18.42
C TYR A 118 -32.92 28.50 18.93
N VAL A 119 -33.57 29.12 19.89
CA VAL A 119 -33.11 30.36 20.49
C VAL A 119 -32.98 30.16 21.99
N PRO A 120 -31.76 30.21 22.55
CA PRO A 120 -31.52 30.08 23.99
C PRO A 120 -32.26 31.14 24.80
N ASN A 121 -32.54 30.84 26.06
CA ASN A 121 -33.30 31.73 26.92
C ASN A 121 -32.56 33.04 27.35
N ASP A 122 -31.24 33.05 27.21
CA ASP A 122 -30.32 34.16 27.44
C ASP A 122 -29.93 34.91 26.14
N TYR A 123 -30.45 34.48 24.98
CA TYR A 123 -30.15 35.08 23.68
C TYR A 123 -30.56 36.55 23.58
N HIS A 124 -31.69 36.92 24.18
CA HIS A 124 -32.22 38.27 24.27
C HIS A 124 -32.13 38.88 25.69
N ALA A 125 -31.19 38.34 26.51
CA ALA A 125 -30.99 38.85 27.84
C ALA A 125 -30.61 40.35 27.84
N ALA A 126 -30.86 41.03 28.93
CA ALA A 126 -31.07 42.46 29.07
C ALA A 126 -29.93 43.44 28.66
N PHE A 127 -28.87 42.97 28.01
CA PHE A 127 -27.63 43.73 27.82
C PHE A 127 -27.30 44.15 26.37
N GLY A 128 -28.24 44.10 25.45
CA GLY A 128 -28.01 44.65 24.10
C GLY A 128 -28.32 43.70 22.95
N SER A 129 -28.02 44.10 21.74
CA SER A 129 -28.24 43.27 20.55
C SER A 129 -27.23 42.15 20.48
N ASN A 130 -27.68 40.92 20.21
CA ASN A 130 -26.81 39.78 19.87
C ASN A 130 -26.44 39.81 18.39
N TYR A 131 -26.19 40.99 17.83
CA TYR A 131 -25.91 41.16 16.43
C TYR A 131 -24.79 40.20 15.96
N ALA A 132 -23.80 39.96 16.81
CA ALA A 132 -22.66 39.09 16.50
C ALA A 132 -23.11 37.66 16.22
N LEU A 133 -23.99 37.11 17.05
CA LEU A 133 -24.50 35.74 16.86
C LEU A 133 -25.48 35.64 15.68
N ASP A 134 -26.31 36.68 15.48
CA ASP A 134 -27.21 36.78 14.32
C ASP A 134 -26.42 36.87 13.03
N LEU A 135 -25.38 37.71 12.99
CA LEU A 135 -24.56 37.96 11.81
C LEU A 135 -23.83 36.71 11.32
N ILE A 136 -23.36 35.88 12.24
CA ILE A 136 -22.68 34.61 11.94
C ILE A 136 -23.65 33.43 11.81
N LYS A 137 -24.98 33.66 11.92
CA LYS A 137 -26.03 32.61 11.87
C LYS A 137 -25.88 31.51 12.95
N ALA A 138 -25.54 31.92 14.17
CA ALA A 138 -25.40 31.00 15.30
C ALA A 138 -26.69 30.22 15.63
N PRO A 139 -27.90 30.83 15.65
CA PRO A 139 -29.15 30.11 15.90
C PRO A 139 -29.37 28.94 14.92
N GLN A 140 -29.06 29.15 13.63
CA GLN A 140 -29.16 28.12 12.63
C GLN A 140 -28.07 27.01 12.82
N ALA A 141 -26.87 27.39 13.25
CA ALA A 141 -25.81 26.44 13.55
C ALA A 141 -26.18 25.56 14.74
N TRP A 142 -26.84 26.12 15.76
CA TRP A 142 -27.30 25.33 16.92
C TRP A 142 -28.40 24.34 16.56
N ASP A 143 -29.24 24.59 15.55
CA ASP A 143 -30.19 23.61 15.05
C ASP A 143 -29.49 22.35 14.52
N LEU A 144 -28.23 22.45 14.07
CA LEU A 144 -27.43 21.32 13.57
C LEU A 144 -26.59 20.70 14.68
N SER A 145 -26.03 21.48 15.59
CA SER A 145 -25.16 21.01 16.67
C SER A 145 -25.21 21.95 17.88
N HIS A 146 -25.45 21.36 19.06
CA HIS A 146 -25.33 22.10 20.34
C HIS A 146 -23.96 21.85 21.00
N SER A 147 -23.03 21.19 20.34
CA SER A 147 -21.81 20.68 20.92
C SER A 147 -22.06 19.73 22.11
N SER A 148 -21.01 19.35 22.81
CA SER A 148 -21.07 18.46 23.96
C SER A 148 -20.00 18.85 24.97
N SER A 149 -20.25 18.65 26.25
CA SER A 149 -19.25 18.85 27.32
C SER A 149 -18.01 17.95 27.18
N ALA A 150 -18.04 16.95 26.30
CA ALA A 150 -16.87 16.14 25.94
C ALA A 150 -15.89 16.93 25.05
N PHE A 151 -16.35 17.90 24.28
CA PHE A 151 -15.50 18.80 23.49
C PHE A 151 -15.02 19.95 24.36
N VAL A 152 -13.71 20.03 24.50
CA VAL A 152 -13.05 21.00 25.37
C VAL A 152 -12.35 22.03 24.52
N VAL A 153 -12.79 23.28 24.65
CA VAL A 153 -12.17 24.43 23.99
C VAL A 153 -11.00 24.93 24.84
N GLY A 154 -9.83 24.97 24.27
CA GLY A 154 -8.66 25.60 24.86
C GLY A 154 -8.74 27.12 24.75
N ILE A 155 -8.53 27.83 25.86
CA ILE A 155 -8.41 29.28 25.89
C ILE A 155 -7.06 29.63 26.47
N SER A 156 -6.19 30.25 25.67
CA SER A 156 -4.92 30.80 26.13
C SER A 156 -5.03 32.31 26.24
N ASP A 157 -5.00 32.84 27.50
CA ASP A 157 -5.22 34.23 27.79
C ASP A 157 -4.54 34.67 29.10
N GLU A 158 -4.68 35.96 29.46
CA GLU A 158 -4.06 36.55 30.66
C GLU A 158 -4.63 35.95 31.95
N ASN A 159 -5.95 36.04 32.10
CA ASN A 159 -6.66 35.70 33.32
C ASN A 159 -8.11 35.30 33.05
N LEU A 160 -8.62 34.43 33.92
CA LEU A 160 -10.01 33.98 33.87
C LEU A 160 -10.57 33.95 35.30
N ASN A 161 -11.82 34.42 35.46
CA ASN A 161 -12.58 34.23 36.68
C ASN A 161 -13.45 32.96 36.59
N PRO A 162 -13.00 31.83 37.14
CA PRO A 162 -13.71 30.55 37.02
C PRO A 162 -15.04 30.52 37.79
N SER A 163 -15.28 31.53 38.64
CA SER A 163 -16.52 31.66 39.43
C SER A 163 -17.56 32.57 38.77
N HIS A 164 -17.24 33.13 37.58
CA HIS A 164 -18.19 33.93 36.84
C HIS A 164 -19.40 33.08 36.41
N GLU A 165 -20.62 33.63 36.46
CA GLU A 165 -21.85 32.87 36.11
C GLU A 165 -21.85 32.29 34.70
N GLU A 166 -21.21 32.97 33.74
CA GLU A 166 -21.01 32.47 32.35
C GLU A 166 -20.07 31.29 32.28
N LEU A 167 -19.25 31.03 33.27
CA LEU A 167 -18.23 29.98 33.25
C LEU A 167 -18.47 28.89 34.31
N ALA A 168 -19.46 29.06 35.15
CA ALA A 168 -19.78 28.16 36.25
C ALA A 168 -20.09 26.76 35.75
N GLY A 169 -19.25 25.79 36.14
CA GLY A 169 -19.38 24.37 35.72
C GLY A 169 -18.85 24.05 34.34
N LYS A 170 -18.30 25.00 33.59
CA LYS A 170 -17.70 24.81 32.25
C LYS A 170 -16.20 24.46 32.28
N ILE A 171 -15.51 24.88 33.34
CA ILE A 171 -14.05 24.79 33.43
C ILE A 171 -13.62 23.35 33.81
N THR A 172 -12.91 22.70 32.94
CA THR A 172 -12.33 21.35 33.16
C THR A 172 -10.86 21.38 33.57
N TYR A 173 -10.14 22.43 33.15
CA TYR A 173 -8.76 22.70 33.52
C TYR A 173 -8.54 24.18 33.69
N TYR A 174 -7.73 24.58 34.69
CA TYR A 174 -7.42 25.98 34.97
C TYR A 174 -5.99 26.13 35.42
N ASP A 175 -5.17 26.79 34.59
CA ASP A 175 -3.84 27.22 35.01
C ASP A 175 -3.94 28.62 35.64
N SER A 176 -3.83 28.71 36.95
CA SER A 176 -3.92 29.97 37.70
C SER A 176 -2.65 30.77 37.55
N ASN A 177 -2.66 31.81 36.75
CA ASN A 177 -1.75 32.93 36.93
C ASN A 177 -2.27 33.86 38.03
N ASN A 178 -1.46 34.14 39.02
CA ASN A 178 -1.78 35.06 40.12
C ASN A 178 -1.80 36.55 39.68
N SER A 179 -2.20 36.88 38.48
CA SER A 179 -2.31 38.28 38.03
C SER A 179 -3.68 38.82 38.39
N LEU A 180 -3.71 40.01 38.99
CA LEU A 180 -4.89 40.69 39.46
C LEU A 180 -5.54 41.61 38.39
N SER A 181 -5.29 41.34 37.11
CA SER A 181 -5.83 42.14 36.01
C SER A 181 -7.26 41.75 35.65
N PRO A 182 -8.09 42.63 35.15
CA PRO A 182 -9.46 42.30 34.79
C PRO A 182 -9.54 41.23 33.70
N ASP A 183 -10.51 40.46 33.84
CA ASP A 183 -11.10 39.30 33.24
C ASP A 183 -11.16 39.21 31.70
N HIS A 184 -10.11 39.63 30.96
CA HIS A 184 -10.06 39.49 29.48
C HIS A 184 -10.31 38.06 29.06
N GLY A 185 -9.62 37.09 29.65
CA GLY A 185 -9.85 35.67 29.37
C GLY A 185 -11.25 35.18 29.76
N THR A 186 -11.89 35.83 30.78
CA THR A 186 -13.32 35.57 31.11
C THR A 186 -14.23 35.97 29.96
N ALA A 187 -14.00 37.13 29.35
CA ALA A 187 -14.77 37.62 28.20
C ALA A 187 -14.55 36.67 26.97
N VAL A 188 -13.30 36.35 26.65
CA VAL A 188 -12.95 35.46 25.54
C VAL A 188 -13.57 34.07 25.74
N ALA A 189 -13.44 33.50 26.93
CA ALA A 189 -13.98 32.18 27.25
C ALA A 189 -15.53 32.15 27.20
N SER A 190 -16.18 33.22 27.68
CA SER A 190 -17.63 33.32 27.66
C SER A 190 -18.20 33.39 26.24
N LEU A 191 -17.52 34.04 25.30
CA LEU A 191 -17.93 34.08 23.90
C LEU A 191 -17.72 32.72 23.21
N ALA A 192 -16.59 32.07 23.48
CA ALA A 192 -16.27 30.80 22.84
C ALA A 192 -17.15 29.64 23.31
N ALA A 193 -17.33 29.49 24.63
CA ALA A 193 -17.96 28.29 25.21
C ALA A 193 -18.62 28.59 26.58
N GLY A 194 -18.99 29.80 26.88
CA GLY A 194 -19.71 30.18 28.12
C GLY A 194 -21.04 29.45 28.29
N ASN A 195 -21.63 29.62 29.46
CA ASN A 195 -22.96 29.08 29.73
C ASN A 195 -23.98 29.64 28.75
N THR A 196 -24.83 28.78 28.27
CA THR A 196 -25.97 29.13 27.42
C THR A 196 -27.21 28.49 28.04
N GLU A 197 -28.37 29.12 27.94
CA GLU A 197 -29.61 28.73 28.65
C GLU A 197 -29.58 28.91 30.18
N ASN A 198 -28.80 29.83 30.68
CA ASN A 198 -28.70 30.11 32.11
C ASN A 198 -29.56 31.30 32.59
N PHE A 199 -30.32 31.98 31.71
CA PHE A 199 -31.15 33.17 31.92
C PHE A 199 -30.37 34.44 32.27
N VAL A 200 -29.04 34.47 32.13
CA VAL A 200 -28.18 35.63 32.44
C VAL A 200 -27.17 35.84 31.34
N GLY A 201 -26.60 37.03 31.22
CA GLY A 201 -25.51 37.38 30.34
C GLY A 201 -25.82 37.24 28.86
N SER A 202 -25.01 36.47 28.14
CA SER A 202 -25.19 36.25 26.71
C SER A 202 -24.84 34.80 26.30
N SER A 203 -25.57 34.29 25.34
CA SER A 203 -25.30 32.96 24.79
C SER A 203 -23.91 32.88 24.15
N SER A 204 -23.22 31.74 24.29
CA SER A 204 -21.96 31.45 23.63
C SER A 204 -22.17 30.71 22.34
N ILE A 205 -21.30 30.90 21.34
CA ILE A 205 -21.38 30.15 20.08
C ILE A 205 -21.14 28.63 20.29
N GLY A 206 -20.19 28.24 21.14
CA GLY A 206 -19.84 26.86 21.40
C GLY A 206 -20.79 26.10 22.32
N PHE A 207 -21.86 26.74 22.78
CA PHE A 207 -23.00 26.19 23.51
C PHE A 207 -22.62 25.26 24.69
N ASN A 208 -22.69 23.92 24.52
CA ASN A 208 -22.40 22.92 25.56
C ASN A 208 -20.92 22.56 25.73
N SER A 209 -20.03 23.11 24.92
CA SER A 209 -18.59 22.84 25.04
C SER A 209 -18.05 23.16 26.43
N SER A 210 -17.06 22.41 26.89
CA SER A 210 -16.30 22.72 28.11
C SER A 210 -15.09 23.60 27.80
N ILE A 211 -14.45 24.13 28.82
CA ILE A 211 -13.32 25.04 28.68
C ILE A 211 -12.12 24.52 29.47
N ALA A 212 -10.93 24.53 28.82
CA ALA A 212 -9.64 24.39 29.49
C ALA A 212 -8.87 25.69 29.32
N PHE A 213 -8.51 26.34 30.45
CA PHE A 213 -7.82 27.62 30.44
C PHE A 213 -6.34 27.47 30.67
N TYR A 214 -5.55 28.07 29.80
CA TYR A 214 -4.11 28.11 29.79
C TYR A 214 -3.59 29.53 29.78
N LYS A 215 -2.56 29.84 30.54
CA LYS A 215 -1.93 31.14 30.51
C LYS A 215 -1.31 31.46 29.15
N MET A 216 -1.00 32.72 28.90
CA MET A 216 -0.30 33.19 27.70
C MET A 216 1.15 32.76 27.67
N ASP A 217 1.42 31.55 27.18
CA ASP A 217 2.76 30.97 27.08
C ASP A 217 2.77 29.89 25.99
N PHE A 218 3.79 29.90 25.15
CA PHE A 218 3.95 28.87 24.11
C PHE A 218 4.14 27.45 24.68
N ASN A 219 4.75 27.31 25.87
CA ASN A 219 4.82 26.00 26.52
C ASN A 219 3.45 25.49 26.94
N GLU A 220 2.52 26.38 27.31
CA GLU A 220 1.15 26.01 27.67
C GLU A 220 0.35 25.55 26.46
N LEU A 221 0.68 25.99 25.24
CA LEU A 221 0.10 25.45 24.01
C LEU A 221 0.50 23.97 23.82
N LEU A 222 1.75 23.61 24.15
CA LEU A 222 2.20 22.22 24.16
C LEU A 222 1.46 21.41 25.24
N VAL A 223 1.29 21.97 26.44
CA VAL A 223 0.51 21.32 27.51
C VAL A 223 -0.91 21.06 27.05
N ALA A 224 -1.53 22.03 26.38
CA ALA A 224 -2.89 21.90 25.86
C ALA A 224 -3.00 20.78 24.81
N THR A 225 -2.13 20.76 23.82
CA THR A 225 -2.17 19.72 22.77
C THR A 225 -1.92 18.32 23.32
N TYR A 226 -0.98 18.16 24.24
CA TYR A 226 -0.73 16.86 24.90
C TYR A 226 -1.83 16.45 25.89
N ALA A 227 -2.68 17.39 26.31
CA ALA A 227 -3.91 17.09 27.05
C ALA A 227 -5.10 16.71 26.13
N GLY A 228 -4.92 16.71 24.82
CA GLY A 228 -5.94 16.35 23.83
C GLY A 228 -6.93 17.48 23.53
N ILE A 229 -6.50 18.73 23.57
CA ILE A 229 -7.31 19.87 23.15
C ILE A 229 -7.33 19.97 21.63
N ASP A 230 -8.51 19.88 21.03
CA ASP A 230 -8.69 19.88 19.58
C ASP A 230 -8.66 21.27 18.95
N VAL A 231 -9.09 22.29 19.68
CA VAL A 231 -9.08 23.69 19.24
C VAL A 231 -8.65 24.60 20.38
N ILE A 232 -7.74 25.54 20.08
CA ILE A 232 -7.28 26.54 21.06
C ILE A 232 -7.38 27.95 20.52
N ASN A 233 -7.95 28.84 21.32
CA ASN A 233 -8.02 30.27 21.08
C ASN A 233 -6.83 30.97 21.70
N ILE A 234 -6.17 31.83 20.95
CA ILE A 234 -5.06 32.68 21.36
C ILE A 234 -5.50 34.16 21.16
N SER A 235 -5.87 34.85 22.24
CA SER A 235 -6.28 36.26 22.19
C SER A 235 -5.21 37.22 22.73
N TRP A 236 -3.93 36.89 22.46
CA TRP A 236 -2.76 37.68 22.82
C TRP A 236 -1.73 37.72 21.69
N PHE A 237 -0.72 38.59 21.81
CA PHE A 237 0.38 38.63 20.83
C PHE A 237 1.76 38.51 21.50
N SER A 238 2.71 37.86 20.85
CA SER A 238 4.10 37.69 21.34
C SER A 238 5.03 38.77 20.80
N GLY A 239 4.69 39.41 19.68
CA GLY A 239 5.53 40.45 19.09
C GLY A 239 5.22 40.77 17.63
N CYS A 240 6.04 41.67 17.08
CA CYS A 240 5.95 42.13 15.67
C CYS A 240 6.99 41.51 14.76
N THR A 241 7.81 40.63 15.26
CA THR A 241 8.88 39.95 14.50
C THR A 241 8.78 38.43 14.71
N PRO A 242 8.92 37.62 13.65
CA PRO A 242 8.81 36.18 13.78
C PRO A 242 9.97 35.57 14.58
N SER A 243 9.68 34.52 15.33
CA SER A 243 10.63 33.67 16.00
C SER A 243 10.56 32.23 15.45
N SER A 244 11.68 31.69 15.05
CA SER A 244 11.74 30.28 14.58
C SER A 244 11.42 29.27 15.68
N PHE A 245 11.65 29.62 16.95
CA PHE A 245 11.29 28.77 18.08
C PHE A 245 9.79 28.75 18.32
N GLU A 246 9.15 29.93 18.23
CA GLU A 246 7.69 30.01 18.35
C GLU A 246 6.99 29.27 17.20
N GLN A 247 7.49 29.44 15.95
CA GLN A 247 6.99 28.66 14.81
C GLN A 247 7.14 27.15 15.03
N ALA A 248 8.26 26.68 15.58
CA ALA A 248 8.46 25.27 15.85
C ALA A 248 7.46 24.70 16.88
N VAL A 249 7.12 25.50 17.91
CA VAL A 249 6.04 25.13 18.86
C VAL A 249 4.68 25.08 18.15
N ILE A 250 4.36 26.05 17.33
CA ILE A 250 3.11 26.06 16.54
C ILE A 250 3.03 24.82 15.64
N ASP A 251 4.14 24.50 14.97
CA ASP A 251 4.22 23.31 14.08
C ASP A 251 3.98 22.00 14.86
N GLU A 252 4.52 21.91 16.08
CA GLU A 252 4.33 20.75 16.95
C GLU A 252 2.87 20.65 17.45
N VAL A 253 2.29 21.76 17.91
CA VAL A 253 0.89 21.83 18.35
C VAL A 253 -0.06 21.44 17.24
N TYR A 254 0.13 22.00 16.04
CA TYR A 254 -0.69 21.68 14.87
C TYR A 254 -0.54 20.21 14.44
N SER A 255 0.68 19.70 14.45
CA SER A 255 0.97 18.31 14.05
C SER A 255 0.41 17.27 15.02
N ASN A 256 0.17 17.66 16.27
CA ASN A 256 -0.52 16.84 17.26
C ASN A 256 -2.07 16.98 17.20
N GLY A 257 -2.62 17.66 16.19
CA GLY A 257 -4.04 17.70 15.89
C GLY A 257 -4.80 18.91 16.45
N THR A 258 -4.17 19.81 17.22
CA THR A 258 -4.83 21.01 17.75
C THR A 258 -4.97 22.07 16.65
N PHE A 259 -6.18 22.53 16.38
CA PHE A 259 -6.44 23.67 15.52
C PHE A 259 -6.22 24.98 16.27
N ILE A 260 -5.35 25.84 15.75
CA ILE A 260 -4.90 27.05 16.44
C ILE A 260 -5.57 28.28 15.82
N ILE A 261 -6.32 29.02 16.64
CA ILE A 261 -7.01 30.25 16.22
C ILE A 261 -6.39 31.42 17.00
N ALA A 262 -5.97 32.46 16.30
CA ALA A 262 -5.38 33.64 16.94
C ALA A 262 -6.03 34.96 16.50
N ALA A 263 -6.13 35.89 17.42
CA ALA A 263 -6.51 37.27 17.16
C ALA A 263 -5.46 37.98 16.30
N ALA A 264 -5.86 38.58 15.19
CA ALA A 264 -4.96 39.24 14.25
C ALA A 264 -4.30 40.54 14.81
N GLY A 265 -4.87 41.13 15.87
CA GLY A 265 -4.40 42.37 16.51
C GLY A 265 -5.36 43.54 16.35
N ASN A 266 -5.12 44.60 17.13
CA ASN A 266 -6.02 45.75 17.25
C ASN A 266 -5.36 47.04 16.75
N GLY A 267 -5.46 47.29 15.45
CA GLY A 267 -5.02 48.55 14.81
C GLY A 267 -3.52 48.79 14.91
N THR A 268 -3.05 49.60 15.83
CA THR A 268 -1.67 50.05 15.93
C THR A 268 -0.74 49.09 16.71
N THR A 269 -1.13 47.87 16.96
CA THR A 269 -0.39 46.89 17.77
C THR A 269 1.09 46.77 17.34
N CYS A 270 1.37 46.76 16.04
CA CYS A 270 2.76 46.68 15.48
C CYS A 270 3.09 47.92 14.62
N GLY A 271 2.58 49.06 14.98
CA GLY A 271 2.84 50.36 14.30
C GLY A 271 1.70 50.79 13.38
N ASP A 272 1.13 49.90 12.59
CA ASP A 272 -0.05 50.16 11.77
C ASP A 272 -0.91 48.89 11.63
N ALA A 273 -2.14 49.07 11.17
CA ALA A 273 -3.12 47.99 11.05
C ALA A 273 -2.82 47.00 9.92
N SER A 274 -1.86 47.26 9.03
CA SER A 274 -1.40 46.33 7.98
C SER A 274 -0.22 45.50 8.44
N ALA A 275 0.37 45.77 9.59
CA ALA A 275 1.51 45.07 10.12
C ALA A 275 1.18 43.63 10.53
N LEU A 276 2.16 42.73 10.41
CA LEU A 276 2.02 41.39 10.92
C LEU A 276 2.18 41.35 12.43
N THR A 277 1.33 40.58 13.08
CA THR A 277 1.40 40.28 14.52
C THR A 277 1.57 38.79 14.75
N TYR A 278 2.30 38.44 15.77
CA TYR A 278 2.54 37.04 16.12
C TYR A 278 1.88 36.72 17.47
N PRO A 279 1.29 35.49 17.61
CA PRO A 279 1.43 34.31 16.74
C PRO A 279 0.50 34.27 15.52
N ALA A 280 -0.45 35.21 15.35
CA ALA A 280 -1.45 35.17 14.28
C ALA A 280 -0.84 35.02 12.86
N ALA A 281 0.36 35.59 12.59
CA ALA A 281 1.00 35.53 11.31
C ALA A 281 1.91 34.31 11.09
N TYR A 282 2.02 33.36 12.06
CA TYR A 282 2.73 32.12 11.84
C TYR A 282 1.98 31.20 10.88
N ASP A 283 2.73 30.36 10.17
CA ASP A 283 2.15 29.29 9.39
C ASP A 283 1.36 28.34 10.31
N ARG A 284 0.24 27.78 9.85
CA ARG A 284 -0.65 26.88 10.61
C ARG A 284 -1.40 27.54 11.79
N VAL A 285 -1.41 28.85 11.87
CA VAL A 285 -2.28 29.60 12.77
C VAL A 285 -3.38 30.23 11.94
N PHE A 286 -4.62 30.05 12.35
CA PHE A 286 -5.79 30.63 11.72
C PHE A 286 -6.05 32.00 12.31
N ALA A 287 -5.75 33.07 11.57
CA ALA A 287 -5.79 34.41 12.02
C ALA A 287 -7.16 35.05 11.80
N VAL A 288 -7.73 35.68 12.86
CA VAL A 288 -9.08 36.28 12.85
C VAL A 288 -9.01 37.75 13.13
N THR A 289 -9.61 38.58 12.24
CA THR A 289 -9.78 40.01 12.42
C THR A 289 -11.24 40.37 12.72
N SER A 290 -11.48 41.63 13.08
CA SER A 290 -12.78 42.13 13.54
C SER A 290 -13.57 42.79 12.42
N ILE A 291 -14.89 42.64 12.50
CA ILE A 291 -15.88 43.42 11.76
C ILE A 291 -17.01 43.86 12.69
N GLY A 292 -17.78 44.85 12.26
CA GLY A 292 -18.97 45.35 12.93
C GLY A 292 -20.27 44.72 12.41
N ASP A 293 -21.39 45.28 12.87
CA ASP A 293 -22.76 44.80 12.63
C ASP A 293 -23.22 44.86 11.16
N HIS A 294 -22.55 45.68 10.35
CA HIS A 294 -22.82 45.82 8.91
C HIS A 294 -21.68 45.28 8.05
N ASP A 295 -20.92 44.33 8.54
CA ASP A 295 -19.71 43.79 7.89
C ASP A 295 -18.58 44.81 7.69
N ASN A 296 -18.66 46.00 8.29
CA ASN A 296 -17.63 47.03 8.19
C ASN A 296 -16.39 46.68 9.00
N HIS A 297 -15.19 46.89 8.42
CA HIS A 297 -13.91 46.64 9.08
C HIS A 297 -13.42 47.81 9.95
N GLU A 298 -14.06 48.97 9.89
CA GLU A 298 -13.79 50.12 10.74
C GLU A 298 -14.82 50.19 11.87
N ALA A 299 -14.38 50.35 13.11
CA ALA A 299 -15.31 50.52 14.24
C ALA A 299 -16.17 51.81 14.09
N ILE A 300 -15.59 52.86 13.48
CA ILE A 300 -16.28 54.06 13.02
C ILE A 300 -16.16 54.09 11.50
N ILE A 301 -17.25 53.84 10.79
CA ILE A 301 -17.26 53.79 9.31
C ILE A 301 -16.74 55.11 8.73
N GLY A 302 -15.75 55.06 7.90
CA GLY A 302 -15.06 56.18 7.28
C GLY A 302 -13.88 56.74 8.11
N ASP A 303 -13.51 56.04 9.21
CA ASP A 303 -12.31 56.36 9.99
C ASP A 303 -11.35 55.13 10.01
N PRO A 304 -10.41 55.07 9.06
CA PRO A 304 -9.45 53.94 8.99
C PRO A 304 -8.57 53.77 10.24
N SER A 305 -8.46 54.80 11.10
CA SER A 305 -7.70 54.69 12.34
C SER A 305 -8.38 53.79 13.37
N THR A 306 -9.65 53.47 13.15
CA THR A 306 -10.44 52.56 14.01
C THR A 306 -10.48 51.10 13.48
N ALA A 307 -9.83 50.83 12.35
CA ALA A 307 -9.68 49.48 11.80
C ALA A 307 -8.72 48.63 12.64
N HIS A 308 -9.02 47.36 12.76
CA HIS A 308 -8.11 46.37 13.35
C HIS A 308 -7.09 45.85 12.30
N GLN A 309 -6.26 44.88 12.68
CA GLN A 309 -5.27 44.32 11.74
C GLN A 309 -5.93 43.72 10.51
N HIS A 310 -5.40 44.09 9.33
CA HIS A 310 -5.79 43.61 8.03
C HIS A 310 -4.52 43.42 7.16
N ASN A 311 -4.25 42.22 6.77
CA ASN A 311 -3.06 41.88 5.97
C ASN A 311 -3.27 40.51 5.31
N GLY A 312 -2.32 40.11 4.46
CA GLY A 312 -2.40 38.85 3.71
C GLY A 312 -2.23 37.57 4.55
N ARG A 313 -2.12 37.71 5.90
CA ARG A 313 -2.10 36.56 6.84
C ARG A 313 -3.42 36.41 7.61
N VAL A 314 -4.34 37.30 7.43
CA VAL A 314 -5.71 37.15 7.99
C VAL A 314 -6.41 36.04 7.18
N ASP A 315 -6.99 35.09 7.89
CA ASP A 315 -7.73 33.96 7.30
C ASP A 315 -9.23 34.20 7.23
N LEU A 316 -9.79 34.90 8.26
CA LEU A 316 -11.22 35.13 8.38
C LEU A 316 -11.51 36.38 9.16
N SER A 317 -12.68 36.95 8.94
CA SER A 317 -13.26 38.03 9.74
C SER A 317 -14.40 37.51 10.58
N ALA A 318 -14.56 38.04 11.79
CA ALA A 318 -15.69 37.74 12.66
C ALA A 318 -16.11 39.00 13.44
N PRO A 319 -17.34 39.05 14.02
CA PRO A 319 -17.78 40.16 14.83
C PRO A 319 -16.81 40.47 15.98
N GLY A 320 -16.34 41.69 16.08
CA GLY A 320 -15.34 42.09 17.08
C GLY A 320 -15.44 43.53 17.51
N PHE A 321 -16.44 44.28 17.04
CA PHE A 321 -16.75 45.65 17.51
C PHE A 321 -18.03 45.67 18.32
N ASP A 322 -18.03 46.40 19.44
CA ASP A 322 -19.18 46.56 20.35
C ASP A 322 -19.78 45.20 20.81
N ILE A 323 -18.93 44.24 21.11
CA ILE A 323 -19.33 42.91 21.56
C ILE A 323 -19.72 42.95 23.05
N ASN A 324 -20.87 42.38 23.37
CA ASN A 324 -21.31 42.19 24.75
C ASN A 324 -20.44 41.15 25.46
N ILE A 325 -19.84 41.54 26.57
CA ILE A 325 -18.93 40.72 27.37
C ILE A 325 -19.16 40.93 28.87
N PRO A 326 -18.82 39.99 29.73
CA PRO A 326 -18.63 40.20 31.14
C PRO A 326 -17.48 41.21 31.39
N LEU A 327 -17.71 42.22 32.18
CA LEU A 327 -16.71 43.24 32.59
C LEU A 327 -16.10 42.91 33.95
N ASP A 328 -16.91 42.36 34.85
CA ASP A 328 -16.51 41.88 36.18
C ASP A 328 -17.49 40.78 36.63
N ALA A 329 -17.42 40.35 37.87
CA ALA A 329 -18.22 39.24 38.39
C ALA A 329 -19.73 39.35 38.21
N THR A 330 -20.28 40.57 37.96
CA THR A 330 -21.71 40.84 37.96
C THR A 330 -22.16 41.88 36.94
N HIS A 331 -21.24 42.52 36.24
CA HIS A 331 -21.56 43.55 35.25
C HIS A 331 -21.13 43.09 33.84
N TYR A 332 -21.98 43.48 32.88
CA TYR A 332 -21.76 43.30 31.46
C TYR A 332 -21.63 44.64 30.78
N GLY A 333 -20.97 44.66 29.65
CA GLY A 333 -20.83 45.85 28.81
C GLY A 333 -20.28 45.48 27.45
N THR A 334 -19.93 46.49 26.67
CA THR A 334 -19.39 46.26 25.33
C THR A 334 -17.90 46.55 25.27
N ALA A 335 -17.20 45.78 24.47
CA ALA A 335 -15.81 46.01 24.11
C ALA A 335 -15.56 45.68 22.65
N SER A 336 -14.43 46.19 22.12
CA SER A 336 -14.02 45.94 20.74
C SER A 336 -12.60 45.37 20.70
N GLY A 337 -12.37 44.34 19.88
CA GLY A 337 -11.08 43.68 19.74
C GLY A 337 -11.13 42.47 18.84
N SER A 338 -10.06 42.22 18.09
CA SER A 338 -9.88 40.95 17.38
C SER A 338 -9.81 39.78 18.36
N SER A 339 -9.41 40.04 19.62
CA SER A 339 -9.47 39.08 20.73
C SER A 339 -10.90 38.65 21.08
N LEU A 340 -11.93 39.42 20.69
CA LEU A 340 -13.34 39.06 20.84
C LEU A 340 -13.93 38.44 19.57
N ALA A 341 -13.28 38.63 18.41
CA ALA A 341 -13.65 38.01 17.15
C ALA A 341 -13.18 36.55 17.08
N ALA A 342 -11.96 36.23 17.49
CA ALA A 342 -11.39 34.90 17.48
C ALA A 342 -12.22 33.83 18.22
N PRO A 343 -12.81 34.10 19.41
CA PRO A 343 -13.63 33.13 20.13
C PRO A 343 -14.91 32.70 19.40
N PHE A 344 -15.49 33.54 18.54
CA PHE A 344 -16.63 33.13 17.71
C PHE A 344 -16.22 32.06 16.70
N VAL A 345 -15.03 32.16 16.12
CA VAL A 345 -14.48 31.10 15.24
C VAL A 345 -14.18 29.87 16.06
N THR A 346 -13.59 30.02 17.23
CA THR A 346 -13.20 28.88 18.11
C THR A 346 -14.43 28.06 18.54
N GLY A 347 -15.49 28.70 18.99
CA GLY A 347 -16.73 28.01 19.35
C GLY A 347 -17.45 27.41 18.14
N THR A 348 -17.33 28.02 16.94
CA THR A 348 -17.83 27.44 15.70
C THR A 348 -17.08 26.14 15.38
N VAL A 349 -15.74 26.11 15.52
CA VAL A 349 -14.95 24.89 15.34
C VAL A 349 -15.36 23.81 16.35
N ALA A 350 -15.68 24.18 17.60
CA ALA A 350 -16.19 23.21 18.56
C ALA A 350 -17.55 22.62 18.14
N LEU A 351 -18.43 23.40 17.53
CA LEU A 351 -19.68 22.88 16.93
C LEU A 351 -19.39 21.94 15.74
N MET A 352 -18.44 22.32 14.87
CA MET A 352 -18.03 21.51 13.72
C MET A 352 -17.47 20.14 14.17
N LEU A 353 -16.56 20.15 15.14
CA LEU A 353 -15.94 18.93 15.68
C LEU A 353 -16.97 18.07 16.44
N SER A 354 -17.92 18.68 17.12
CA SER A 354 -19.03 17.94 17.74
C SER A 354 -19.95 17.30 16.70
N ALA A 355 -20.14 17.94 15.55
CA ALA A 355 -20.93 17.44 14.45
C ALA A 355 -20.18 16.33 13.68
N ASN A 356 -18.87 16.50 13.50
CA ASN A 356 -17.98 15.53 12.85
C ASN A 356 -16.59 15.54 13.53
N PRO A 357 -16.35 14.64 14.48
CA PRO A 357 -15.08 14.58 15.20
C PRO A 357 -13.89 14.09 14.33
N CYS A 358 -14.17 13.68 13.10
CA CYS A 358 -13.17 13.14 12.17
C CYS A 358 -12.58 14.21 11.24
N LEU A 359 -12.84 15.47 11.49
CA LEU A 359 -12.27 16.56 10.71
C LEU A 359 -10.79 16.74 11.00
N SER A 360 -9.98 16.78 9.94
CA SER A 360 -8.59 17.24 10.06
C SER A 360 -8.52 18.77 10.16
N ASN A 361 -7.40 19.29 10.66
CA ASN A 361 -7.13 20.73 10.71
C ASN A 361 -7.26 21.40 9.34
N ASP A 362 -6.76 20.75 8.28
CA ASP A 362 -6.87 21.25 6.90
C ASP A 362 -8.32 21.30 6.40
N GLN A 363 -9.15 20.34 6.83
CA GLN A 363 -10.58 20.36 6.51
C GLN A 363 -11.31 21.48 7.27
N ILE A 364 -11.00 21.68 8.55
CA ILE A 364 -11.56 22.78 9.35
C ILE A 364 -11.24 24.11 8.69
N GLU A 365 -9.98 24.38 8.38
CA GLU A 365 -9.54 25.59 7.69
C GLU A 365 -10.26 25.77 6.34
N THR A 366 -10.29 24.72 5.52
CA THR A 366 -10.93 24.73 4.19
C THR A 366 -12.43 25.03 4.30
N ILE A 367 -13.13 24.41 5.24
CA ILE A 367 -14.55 24.62 5.46
C ILE A 367 -14.80 26.05 5.89
N LEU A 368 -14.09 26.56 6.90
CA LEU A 368 -14.25 27.94 7.39
C LEU A 368 -14.07 28.97 6.28
N LYS A 369 -13.03 28.81 5.45
CA LYS A 369 -12.76 29.72 4.32
C LYS A 369 -13.80 29.61 3.21
N ASN A 370 -14.20 28.40 2.82
CA ASN A 370 -15.14 28.20 1.71
C ASN A 370 -16.59 28.56 2.05
N THR A 371 -16.94 28.58 3.33
CA THR A 371 -18.29 28.92 3.80
C THR A 371 -18.42 30.39 4.28
N ALA A 372 -17.30 31.10 4.27
CA ALA A 372 -17.27 32.51 4.65
C ALA A 372 -18.13 33.36 3.70
N HIS A 373 -18.75 34.38 4.24
CA HIS A 373 -19.49 35.38 3.46
C HIS A 373 -18.52 36.45 2.97
N ASP A 374 -18.47 36.66 1.66
CA ASP A 374 -17.60 37.67 1.03
C ASP A 374 -18.05 39.08 1.48
N ILE A 375 -17.12 39.87 2.02
CA ILE A 375 -17.34 41.23 2.54
C ILE A 375 -16.50 42.29 1.83
N ASP A 376 -15.77 41.95 0.77
CA ASP A 376 -14.90 42.89 0.05
C ASP A 376 -15.67 44.06 -0.57
N ALA A 377 -16.90 43.80 -1.03
CA ALA A 377 -17.74 44.85 -1.58
C ALA A 377 -18.12 45.92 -0.56
N VAL A 378 -18.24 45.56 0.71
CA VAL A 378 -18.53 46.49 1.83
C VAL A 378 -17.23 47.18 2.30
N ASN A 379 -16.09 46.53 2.12
CA ASN A 379 -14.78 46.99 2.57
C ASN A 379 -13.76 47.19 1.42
N PRO A 380 -14.07 48.04 0.43
CA PRO A 380 -13.26 48.12 -0.79
C PRO A 380 -11.80 48.58 -0.55
N SER A 381 -11.56 49.32 0.54
CA SER A 381 -10.20 49.73 0.94
C SER A 381 -9.38 48.61 1.54
N TYR A 382 -10.00 47.51 1.94
CA TYR A 382 -9.38 46.34 2.60
C TYR A 382 -9.58 45.03 1.82
N ALA A 383 -10.08 45.13 0.60
CA ALA A 383 -10.38 43.97 -0.22
C ALA A 383 -9.18 43.05 -0.34
N GLY A 384 -9.37 41.72 -0.09
CA GLY A 384 -8.32 40.71 -0.06
C GLY A 384 -7.41 40.74 1.18
N LEU A 385 -7.66 41.62 2.18
CA LEU A 385 -6.88 41.70 3.41
C LEU A 385 -7.67 41.26 4.66
N LEU A 386 -8.94 40.87 4.47
CA LEU A 386 -9.88 40.46 5.51
C LEU A 386 -10.10 38.93 5.54
N GLY A 387 -9.17 38.20 4.93
CA GLY A 387 -9.27 36.74 4.78
C GLY A 387 -10.35 36.35 3.76
N ALA A 388 -10.96 35.19 3.97
CA ALA A 388 -12.00 34.67 3.08
C ALA A 388 -13.36 35.41 3.23
N GLY A 389 -13.47 36.31 4.16
CA GLY A 389 -14.68 37.05 4.47
C GLY A 389 -15.17 36.83 5.90
N ARG A 390 -16.46 37.05 6.14
CA ARG A 390 -17.09 36.91 7.46
C ARG A 390 -17.42 35.44 7.75
N LEU A 391 -17.17 35.00 8.99
CA LEU A 391 -17.61 33.71 9.53
C LEU A 391 -19.11 33.50 9.28
N ASN A 392 -19.44 32.27 8.81
CA ASN A 392 -20.81 31.78 8.72
C ASN A 392 -20.88 30.42 9.44
N ALA A 393 -21.26 30.42 10.67
CA ALA A 393 -21.26 29.26 11.54
C ALA A 393 -22.22 28.15 11.05
N PHE A 394 -23.38 28.52 10.52
CA PHE A 394 -24.34 27.54 10.00
C PHE A 394 -23.78 26.78 8.82
N ASP A 395 -23.31 27.49 7.80
CA ASP A 395 -22.79 26.84 6.59
C ASP A 395 -21.50 26.04 6.92
N ALA A 396 -20.70 26.49 7.91
CA ALA A 396 -19.51 25.76 8.38
C ALA A 396 -19.89 24.43 9.06
N VAL A 397 -20.85 24.43 9.98
CA VAL A 397 -21.33 23.23 10.67
C VAL A 397 -22.04 22.28 9.68
N GLN A 398 -22.81 22.81 8.74
CA GLN A 398 -23.45 22.01 7.69
C GLN A 398 -22.42 21.32 6.78
N ALA A 399 -21.38 22.01 6.37
CA ALA A 399 -20.30 21.46 5.58
C ALA A 399 -19.48 20.41 6.37
N ALA A 400 -19.28 20.65 7.67
CA ALA A 400 -18.60 19.71 8.57
C ALA A 400 -19.34 18.35 8.65
N LEU A 401 -20.67 18.36 8.73
CA LEU A 401 -21.49 17.14 8.74
C LEU A 401 -21.34 16.30 7.46
N GLN A 402 -20.98 16.92 6.35
CA GLN A 402 -20.85 16.26 5.03
C GLN A 402 -19.40 15.94 4.68
N ALA A 403 -18.43 16.41 5.44
CA ALA A 403 -17.01 16.19 5.15
C ALA A 403 -16.63 14.72 5.35
N PRO A 404 -15.84 14.15 4.42
CA PRO A 404 -15.41 12.77 4.52
C PRO A 404 -14.40 12.60 5.67
N ASN A 405 -14.38 11.39 6.25
CA ASN A 405 -13.31 10.98 7.15
C ASN A 405 -11.98 10.90 6.37
N THR A 406 -10.94 11.55 6.85
CA THR A 406 -9.60 11.57 6.25
C THR A 406 -8.63 10.55 6.85
N LEU A 407 -9.05 9.81 7.89
CA LEU A 407 -8.25 8.74 8.47
C LEU A 407 -7.74 7.81 7.37
N ASP A 408 -6.45 7.56 7.33
CA ASP A 408 -5.80 6.77 6.29
C ASP A 408 -4.93 5.67 6.90
N LEU A 409 -4.68 4.62 6.12
CA LEU A 409 -3.98 3.44 6.58
C LEU A 409 -3.11 2.85 5.48
N THR A 410 -1.81 3.04 5.58
CA THR A 410 -0.87 2.33 4.72
C THR A 410 -0.66 0.91 5.25
N ILE A 411 -0.76 -0.07 4.35
CA ILE A 411 -0.69 -1.49 4.68
C ILE A 411 0.49 -2.13 3.98
N HIS A 412 1.34 -2.80 4.74
CA HIS A 412 2.45 -3.60 4.26
C HIS A 412 2.18 -5.07 4.58
N THR A 413 1.92 -5.87 3.55
CA THR A 413 1.74 -7.32 3.68
C THR A 413 3.03 -8.05 3.34
N HIS A 414 3.37 -9.07 4.12
CA HIS A 414 4.41 -10.03 3.84
C HIS A 414 3.81 -11.42 3.78
N ASN A 415 3.94 -12.06 2.63
CA ASN A 415 3.53 -13.45 2.44
C ASN A 415 4.72 -14.37 2.81
N GLY A 416 4.47 -15.33 3.68
CA GLY A 416 5.47 -16.33 4.09
C GLY A 416 5.65 -17.46 3.08
N CYS A 417 6.61 -18.31 3.34
CA CYS A 417 6.88 -19.52 2.55
C CYS A 417 5.98 -20.69 2.96
N VAL A 418 5.60 -20.72 4.22
CA VAL A 418 4.71 -21.74 4.79
C VAL A 418 3.64 -21.08 5.67
N GLU A 419 2.62 -21.84 6.01
CA GLU A 419 1.55 -21.36 6.89
C GLU A 419 2.13 -20.90 8.25
N GLY A 420 1.62 -19.76 8.74
CA GLY A 420 2.08 -19.14 9.98
C GLY A 420 3.27 -18.19 9.84
N GLU A 421 3.80 -17.94 8.65
CA GLU A 421 4.88 -16.98 8.43
C GLU A 421 4.41 -15.64 7.89
N GLY A 422 3.16 -15.54 7.44
CA GLY A 422 2.59 -14.30 6.94
C GLY A 422 2.57 -13.20 7.99
N SER A 423 2.65 -11.95 7.58
CA SER A 423 2.49 -10.80 8.46
C SER A 423 1.92 -9.58 7.77
N ILE A 424 1.30 -8.72 8.56
CA ILE A 424 0.75 -7.43 8.12
C ILE A 424 1.25 -6.37 9.09
N ALA A 425 1.85 -5.31 8.56
CA ALA A 425 2.25 -4.13 9.31
C ALA A 425 1.43 -2.93 8.83
N LEU A 426 0.97 -2.11 9.76
CA LEU A 426 0.11 -0.97 9.51
C LEU A 426 0.83 0.33 9.84
N SER A 427 0.56 1.38 9.06
CA SER A 427 1.02 2.74 9.33
C SER A 427 -0.17 3.68 9.17
N PRO A 428 -0.86 4.01 10.27
CA PRO A 428 -1.97 4.95 10.25
C PRO A 428 -1.49 6.39 10.02
N SER A 429 -2.35 7.22 9.45
CA SER A 429 -2.13 8.65 9.27
C SER A 429 -3.44 9.42 9.28
N ASN A 430 -3.38 10.73 9.46
CA ASN A 430 -4.50 11.67 9.44
C ASN A 430 -5.59 11.43 10.50
N GLY A 431 -5.27 10.75 11.59
CA GLY A 431 -6.13 10.57 12.75
C GLY A 431 -5.43 10.99 14.04
N GLN A 432 -6.17 11.03 15.13
CA GLN A 432 -5.66 11.40 16.44
C GLN A 432 -5.20 10.17 17.23
N GLU A 433 -3.95 10.18 17.71
CA GLU A 433 -3.43 9.15 18.61
C GLU A 433 -4.06 9.22 20.01
N PRO A 434 -4.20 8.10 20.75
CA PRO A 434 -3.79 6.75 20.41
C PRO A 434 -4.74 6.01 19.49
N TYR A 435 -4.17 5.20 18.59
CA TYR A 435 -4.94 4.34 17.69
C TYR A 435 -5.27 2.98 18.34
N GLN A 436 -6.47 2.47 18.05
CA GLN A 436 -6.89 1.11 18.38
C GLN A 436 -7.08 0.29 17.10
N TYR A 437 -6.71 -0.98 17.16
CA TYR A 437 -6.77 -1.90 16.02
C TYR A 437 -7.65 -3.09 16.39
N VAL A 438 -8.71 -3.32 15.61
CA VAL A 438 -9.61 -4.46 15.77
C VAL A 438 -9.48 -5.37 14.57
N TRP A 439 -8.75 -6.47 14.74
CA TRP A 439 -8.52 -7.44 13.68
C TRP A 439 -9.57 -8.54 13.66
N SER A 440 -9.88 -9.05 12.47
CA SER A 440 -10.82 -10.16 12.27
C SER A 440 -10.39 -11.46 12.94
N ASN A 441 -9.10 -11.65 13.21
CA ASN A 441 -8.54 -12.81 13.92
C ASN A 441 -8.37 -12.60 15.44
N GLY A 442 -8.82 -11.45 15.96
CA GLY A 442 -8.74 -11.10 17.39
C GLY A 442 -7.40 -10.50 17.85
N ALA A 443 -6.44 -10.24 16.94
CA ALA A 443 -5.24 -9.46 17.26
C ALA A 443 -5.63 -8.00 17.57
N THR A 444 -4.74 -7.27 18.27
CA THR A 444 -5.01 -5.88 18.71
C THR A 444 -3.84 -4.93 18.46
N GLY A 445 -2.74 -5.43 17.90
CA GLY A 445 -1.54 -4.60 17.66
C GLY A 445 -1.52 -3.97 16.27
N VAL A 446 -0.64 -2.98 16.10
CA VAL A 446 -0.30 -2.38 14.80
C VAL A 446 0.29 -3.38 13.82
N ASN A 447 0.96 -4.42 14.35
CA ASN A 447 1.50 -5.53 13.58
C ASN A 447 0.73 -6.81 13.90
N ASN A 448 0.37 -7.56 12.88
CA ASN A 448 -0.30 -8.86 12.98
C ASN A 448 0.61 -9.89 12.29
N THR A 449 1.15 -10.82 13.05
CA THR A 449 2.19 -11.78 12.62
C THR A 449 1.74 -13.22 12.85
N GLY A 450 2.44 -14.17 12.27
CA GLY A 450 2.08 -15.59 12.42
C GLY A 450 0.83 -15.96 11.62
N LEU A 451 0.61 -15.31 10.48
CA LEU A 451 -0.62 -15.44 9.72
C LEU A 451 -0.56 -16.61 8.73
N ASN A 452 -1.61 -17.39 8.72
CA ASN A 452 -1.88 -18.38 7.67
C ASN A 452 -2.38 -17.69 6.40
N SER A 453 -2.40 -18.40 5.29
CA SER A 453 -3.06 -17.94 4.07
C SER A 453 -4.54 -17.69 4.33
N GLY A 454 -5.05 -16.55 3.89
CA GLY A 454 -6.45 -16.18 4.12
C GLY A 454 -6.74 -14.70 4.01
N ASN A 455 -8.01 -14.37 4.22
CA ASN A 455 -8.49 -12.99 4.25
C ASN A 455 -8.44 -12.46 5.69
N TYR A 456 -7.93 -11.27 5.84
CA TYR A 456 -7.87 -10.54 7.10
C TYR A 456 -8.53 -9.18 6.92
N ALA A 457 -9.19 -8.73 7.96
CA ALA A 457 -9.73 -7.39 8.04
C ALA A 457 -9.20 -6.71 9.29
N VAL A 458 -8.99 -5.41 9.20
CA VAL A 458 -8.70 -4.56 10.35
C VAL A 458 -9.64 -3.37 10.34
N THR A 459 -10.14 -3.00 11.51
CA THR A 459 -10.76 -1.70 11.75
C THR A 459 -9.80 -0.89 12.61
N LEU A 460 -9.31 0.20 12.05
CA LEU A 460 -8.56 1.24 12.74
C LEU A 460 -9.55 2.19 13.40
N ILE A 461 -9.31 2.56 14.65
CA ILE A 461 -10.11 3.52 15.42
C ILE A 461 -9.12 4.50 16.05
N ASP A 462 -9.31 5.78 15.82
CA ASP A 462 -8.51 6.83 16.46
C ASP A 462 -9.09 7.27 17.82
N ALA A 463 -8.44 8.22 18.49
CA ALA A 463 -8.88 8.71 19.80
C ALA A 463 -10.23 9.42 19.76
N HIS A 464 -10.64 9.99 18.63
CA HIS A 464 -11.96 10.61 18.43
C HIS A 464 -13.06 9.61 18.07
N GLY A 465 -12.70 8.31 17.92
CA GLY A 465 -13.64 7.28 17.51
C GLY A 465 -13.85 7.20 15.99
N CYS A 466 -13.06 7.90 15.20
CA CYS A 466 -13.07 7.79 13.75
C CYS A 466 -12.60 6.41 13.31
N THR A 467 -13.30 5.81 12.36
CA THR A 467 -13.03 4.42 11.96
C THR A 467 -12.68 4.30 10.49
N LEU A 468 -11.71 3.43 10.19
CA LEU A 468 -11.39 3.01 8.84
C LEU A 468 -11.23 1.49 8.82
N SER A 469 -11.96 0.82 7.94
CA SER A 469 -11.86 -0.64 7.78
C SER A 469 -11.21 -1.00 6.45
N GLN A 470 -10.25 -1.93 6.50
CA GLN A 470 -9.53 -2.42 5.34
C GLN A 470 -9.46 -3.93 5.33
N ASN A 471 -9.50 -4.51 4.12
CA ASN A 471 -9.35 -5.94 3.88
C ASN A 471 -8.03 -6.22 3.17
N MET A 472 -7.38 -7.31 3.52
CA MET A 472 -6.12 -7.74 2.95
C MET A 472 -6.07 -9.27 2.86
N VAL A 473 -5.21 -9.77 1.99
CA VAL A 473 -5.06 -11.21 1.75
C VAL A 473 -3.60 -11.59 1.97
N ILE A 474 -3.37 -12.68 2.69
CA ILE A 474 -2.08 -13.33 2.85
C ILE A 474 -2.08 -14.62 2.02
N HIS A 475 -1.02 -14.81 1.25
CA HIS A 475 -0.77 -16.00 0.45
C HIS A 475 0.58 -16.59 0.82
N ASN A 476 0.62 -17.49 1.81
CA ASN A 476 1.84 -18.21 2.14
C ASN A 476 1.98 -19.40 1.19
N SER A 477 3.03 -19.38 0.39
CA SER A 477 3.23 -20.43 -0.61
C SER A 477 4.69 -20.53 -1.01
N THR A 478 5.21 -21.76 -1.02
CA THR A 478 6.53 -22.07 -1.57
C THR A 478 6.41 -22.37 -3.07
N PRO A 479 7.30 -21.90 -3.92
CA PRO A 479 7.32 -22.29 -5.33
C PRO A 479 7.50 -23.81 -5.47
N VAL A 480 6.82 -24.40 -6.44
CA VAL A 480 6.92 -25.82 -6.77
C VAL A 480 7.28 -25.97 -8.23
N ILE A 481 8.32 -26.77 -8.52
CA ILE A 481 8.60 -27.15 -9.89
C ILE A 481 7.53 -28.15 -10.33
N ASP A 482 6.61 -27.69 -11.17
CA ASP A 482 5.43 -28.42 -11.60
C ASP A 482 5.74 -29.36 -12.77
N ASN A 483 6.57 -28.91 -13.72
CA ASN A 483 6.97 -29.69 -14.89
C ASN A 483 8.41 -29.36 -15.31
N SER A 484 9.02 -30.32 -15.99
CA SER A 484 10.34 -30.14 -16.58
C SER A 484 10.46 -30.92 -17.88
N ILE A 485 11.12 -30.32 -18.83
CA ILE A 485 11.49 -30.99 -20.12
C ILE A 485 13.00 -31.01 -20.17
N VAL A 486 13.56 -32.21 -20.30
CA VAL A 486 15.00 -32.44 -20.47
C VAL A 486 15.24 -32.97 -21.88
N HIS A 487 16.04 -32.26 -22.64
CA HIS A 487 16.57 -32.73 -23.91
C HIS A 487 18.01 -33.21 -23.71
N ASN A 488 18.26 -34.47 -23.99
CA ASN A 488 19.56 -35.09 -23.89
C ASN A 488 20.49 -34.63 -25.02
N VAL A 489 21.77 -34.80 -24.82
CA VAL A 489 22.78 -34.55 -25.84
C VAL A 489 22.60 -35.54 -27.01
N ILE A 490 22.68 -35.03 -28.21
CA ILE A 490 22.41 -35.80 -29.43
C ILE A 490 23.59 -36.71 -29.77
N CYS A 491 24.83 -36.20 -29.61
CA CYS A 491 26.05 -36.92 -29.89
C CYS A 491 26.94 -37.04 -28.64
N ASN A 492 27.67 -38.14 -28.51
CA ASN A 492 28.63 -38.28 -27.41
C ASN A 492 29.65 -37.12 -27.41
N GLY A 493 29.88 -36.50 -26.24
CA GLY A 493 30.76 -35.35 -26.08
C GLY A 493 30.16 -34.02 -26.59
N GLY A 494 28.91 -34.02 -27.03
CA GLY A 494 28.24 -32.81 -27.47
C GLY A 494 27.75 -31.90 -26.30
N GLU A 495 27.37 -30.69 -26.63
CA GLU A 495 26.88 -29.69 -25.66
C GLU A 495 25.52 -29.09 -26.10
N ASN A 496 24.67 -29.92 -26.73
CA ASN A 496 23.36 -29.44 -27.22
C ASN A 496 22.17 -29.90 -26.38
N GLY A 497 22.41 -30.35 -25.16
CA GLY A 497 21.38 -30.64 -24.17
C GLY A 497 20.67 -29.39 -23.71
N SER A 498 19.44 -29.53 -23.24
CA SER A 498 18.69 -28.39 -22.61
C SER A 498 17.73 -28.88 -21.53
N ILE A 499 17.43 -27.98 -20.61
CA ILE A 499 16.44 -28.19 -19.55
C ILE A 499 15.51 -26.99 -19.52
N ASN A 500 14.22 -27.24 -19.51
CA ASN A 500 13.19 -26.23 -19.27
C ASN A 500 12.40 -26.62 -18.02
N VAL A 501 12.19 -25.71 -17.11
CA VAL A 501 11.38 -25.90 -15.90
C VAL A 501 10.23 -24.93 -15.86
N THR A 502 9.05 -25.41 -15.46
CA THR A 502 7.87 -24.58 -15.15
C THR A 502 7.59 -24.65 -13.67
N VAL A 503 7.13 -23.51 -13.12
CA VAL A 503 6.87 -23.34 -11.70
C VAL A 503 5.39 -23.08 -11.50
N ALA A 504 4.79 -23.80 -10.59
CA ALA A 504 3.46 -23.54 -10.04
C ALA A 504 3.60 -23.18 -8.56
N GLN A 505 2.63 -22.45 -8.02
CA GLN A 505 2.63 -21.96 -6.65
C GLN A 505 3.78 -20.98 -6.34
N GLY A 506 3.89 -20.51 -5.10
CA GLY A 506 4.75 -19.41 -4.74
C GLY A 506 4.18 -18.07 -5.21
N ASN A 507 4.95 -17.01 -5.00
CA ASN A 507 4.57 -15.64 -5.38
C ASN A 507 5.31 -15.25 -6.66
N PRO A 508 4.62 -14.95 -7.78
CA PRO A 508 5.25 -14.70 -9.06
C PRO A 508 6.25 -13.54 -9.05
N THR A 509 7.18 -13.64 -9.87
CA THR A 509 8.49 -13.21 -10.26
C THR A 509 9.50 -14.16 -9.65
N TYR A 510 9.85 -15.20 -10.44
CA TYR A 510 10.80 -16.22 -10.01
C TYR A 510 12.20 -15.91 -10.53
N THR A 511 13.19 -16.13 -9.69
CA THR A 511 14.60 -16.15 -10.06
C THR A 511 15.09 -17.59 -10.08
N TYR A 512 15.97 -17.91 -11.03
CA TYR A 512 16.51 -19.25 -11.24
C TYR A 512 18.02 -19.16 -11.12
N THR A 513 18.60 -20.04 -10.30
CA THR A 513 20.04 -20.15 -10.14
C THR A 513 20.45 -21.60 -10.34
N TRP A 514 21.17 -21.87 -11.40
CA TRP A 514 21.68 -23.20 -11.73
C TRP A 514 23.07 -23.40 -11.16
N ASN A 515 23.42 -24.66 -10.87
CA ASN A 515 24.76 -25.03 -10.37
C ASN A 515 25.91 -24.78 -11.38
N ASN A 516 25.60 -24.59 -12.65
CA ASN A 516 26.56 -24.19 -13.70
C ASN A 516 26.65 -22.66 -13.88
N GLY A 517 25.97 -21.87 -13.03
CA GLY A 517 25.93 -20.39 -13.09
C GLY A 517 24.93 -19.81 -14.08
N ALA A 518 24.18 -20.63 -14.81
CA ALA A 518 23.12 -20.14 -15.69
C ALA A 518 21.93 -19.58 -14.87
N THR A 519 21.12 -18.74 -15.52
CA THR A 519 19.92 -18.14 -14.97
C THR A 519 18.75 -18.29 -15.96
N GLY A 520 17.53 -18.27 -15.42
CA GLY A 520 16.32 -18.42 -16.23
C GLY A 520 15.71 -19.82 -16.16
N SER A 521 14.44 -19.93 -16.57
CA SER A 521 13.65 -21.17 -16.55
C SER A 521 14.10 -22.18 -17.58
N THR A 522 14.87 -21.75 -18.58
CA THR A 522 15.40 -22.58 -19.64
C THR A 522 16.91 -22.39 -19.70
N VAL A 523 17.63 -23.49 -19.75
CA VAL A 523 19.08 -23.53 -20.00
C VAL A 523 19.38 -24.46 -21.19
N SER A 524 20.25 -24.00 -22.07
CA SER A 524 20.69 -24.71 -23.27
C SER A 524 22.20 -24.92 -23.28
N ASP A 525 22.67 -25.53 -24.32
CA ASP A 525 24.10 -25.79 -24.56
C ASP A 525 24.74 -26.59 -23.42
N LEU A 526 24.02 -27.61 -22.97
CA LEU A 526 24.42 -28.45 -21.86
C LEU A 526 25.12 -29.71 -22.33
N ALA A 527 26.27 -29.99 -21.75
CA ALA A 527 26.91 -31.31 -21.83
C ALA A 527 26.14 -32.36 -21.00
N ALA A 528 26.44 -33.64 -21.19
CA ALA A 528 25.92 -34.64 -20.28
C ALA A 528 26.41 -34.44 -18.85
N GLY A 529 25.50 -34.49 -17.88
CA GLY A 529 25.84 -34.17 -16.49
C GLY A 529 24.66 -34.04 -15.59
N ASN A 530 24.95 -33.66 -14.34
CA ASN A 530 23.99 -33.38 -13.29
C ASN A 530 23.77 -31.87 -13.15
N TYR A 531 22.53 -31.44 -13.26
CA TYR A 531 22.12 -30.03 -13.14
C TYR A 531 21.17 -29.88 -12.00
N GLN A 532 21.39 -28.83 -11.22
CA GLN A 532 20.50 -28.45 -10.11
C GLN A 532 20.10 -27.01 -10.31
N VAL A 533 18.81 -26.74 -10.16
CA VAL A 533 18.27 -25.38 -10.12
C VAL A 533 17.71 -25.09 -8.74
N THR A 534 17.96 -23.89 -8.26
CA THR A 534 17.21 -23.27 -7.15
C THR A 534 16.29 -22.23 -7.76
N VAL A 535 15.00 -22.35 -7.50
CA VAL A 535 13.98 -21.38 -7.90
C VAL A 535 13.56 -20.62 -6.66
N THR A 536 13.67 -19.30 -6.70
CA THR A 536 13.28 -18.41 -5.60
C THR A 536 12.23 -17.43 -6.09
N ASP A 537 11.15 -17.28 -5.34
CA ASP A 537 10.09 -16.31 -5.63
C ASP A 537 10.44 -14.90 -5.08
N ILE A 538 9.53 -13.91 -5.31
CA ILE A 538 9.75 -12.52 -4.89
C ILE A 538 9.80 -12.37 -3.36
N ASN A 539 9.21 -13.28 -2.60
CA ASN A 539 9.22 -13.26 -1.13
C ASN A 539 10.43 -13.99 -0.53
N GLY A 540 11.34 -14.52 -1.39
CA GLY A 540 12.51 -15.25 -0.96
C GLY A 540 12.27 -16.75 -0.70
N CYS A 541 11.07 -17.25 -0.93
CA CYS A 541 10.74 -18.65 -0.79
C CYS A 541 11.37 -19.46 -1.92
N SER A 542 12.03 -20.56 -1.61
CA SER A 542 12.77 -21.31 -2.61
C SER A 542 12.46 -22.79 -2.63
N THR A 543 12.60 -23.38 -3.81
CA THR A 543 12.59 -24.82 -4.06
C THR A 543 13.77 -25.20 -4.96
N PHE A 544 14.07 -26.49 -5.06
CA PHE A 544 15.13 -26.95 -5.92
C PHE A 544 14.71 -28.16 -6.73
N GLY A 545 15.31 -28.31 -7.92
CA GLY A 545 15.13 -29.43 -8.81
C GLY A 545 16.48 -30.04 -9.22
N HIS A 546 16.50 -31.36 -9.43
CA HIS A 546 17.65 -32.09 -9.92
C HIS A 546 17.31 -32.75 -11.27
N PHE A 547 18.20 -32.60 -12.24
CA PHE A 547 18.02 -33.08 -13.61
C PHE A 547 19.28 -33.74 -14.11
N TYR A 548 19.11 -34.72 -14.95
CA TYR A 548 20.21 -35.49 -15.59
C TYR A 548 20.09 -35.31 -17.08
N VAL A 549 21.10 -34.73 -17.68
CA VAL A 549 21.29 -34.73 -19.14
C VAL A 549 22.19 -35.89 -19.49
N THR A 550 21.73 -36.76 -20.33
CA THR A 550 22.48 -37.95 -20.79
C THR A 550 22.99 -37.76 -22.20
N GLU A 551 23.94 -38.58 -22.60
CA GLU A 551 24.45 -38.65 -23.96
C GLU A 551 24.49 -40.12 -24.48
N PRO A 552 24.47 -40.33 -25.78
CA PRO A 552 24.70 -41.66 -26.34
C PRO A 552 26.10 -42.18 -26.02
N GLN A 553 26.30 -43.51 -26.05
CA GLN A 553 27.64 -44.05 -25.99
C GLN A 553 28.47 -43.62 -27.21
N ALA A 554 29.75 -43.39 -27.00
CA ALA A 554 30.65 -43.07 -28.11
C ALA A 554 30.63 -44.18 -29.18
N LEU A 555 30.76 -43.78 -30.43
CA LEU A 555 30.95 -44.75 -31.51
C LEU A 555 32.29 -45.46 -31.34
N GLU A 556 32.24 -46.75 -31.13
CA GLU A 556 33.40 -47.63 -31.09
C GLU A 556 33.43 -48.47 -32.37
N ILE A 557 34.53 -48.36 -33.14
CA ILE A 557 34.71 -49.04 -34.43
C ILE A 557 35.87 -50.00 -34.29
N THR A 558 35.64 -51.26 -34.60
CA THR A 558 36.71 -52.29 -34.75
C THR A 558 36.63 -52.91 -36.12
N ALA A 559 37.76 -53.30 -36.67
CA ALA A 559 37.80 -53.89 -37.97
C ALA A 559 38.56 -55.28 -37.94
N ASP A 560 38.03 -56.16 -38.67
CA ASP A 560 38.77 -57.42 -39.08
C ASP A 560 39.22 -57.15 -40.50
N ILE A 561 40.56 -57.19 -40.72
CA ILE A 561 41.19 -56.80 -41.99
C ILE A 561 41.94 -57.96 -42.57
N ASP A 562 41.55 -58.37 -43.77
CA ASP A 562 42.29 -59.34 -44.60
C ASP A 562 43.26 -58.54 -45.49
N ALA A 563 44.53 -58.95 -45.52
CA ALA A 563 45.57 -58.33 -46.34
C ALA A 563 45.36 -58.64 -47.83
N ASP A 564 45.91 -57.78 -48.69
CA ASP A 564 45.96 -58.05 -50.15
C ASP A 564 47.18 -58.88 -50.51
N PHE A 565 46.96 -60.03 -51.18
CA PHE A 565 47.98 -60.91 -51.66
C PHE A 565 48.39 -60.63 -53.12
N GLY A 566 48.18 -59.42 -53.58
CA GLY A 566 48.53 -58.93 -54.90
C GLY A 566 47.46 -59.18 -55.97
N ASN A 567 46.25 -59.54 -55.59
CA ASN A 567 45.09 -59.80 -56.45
C ASN A 567 43.88 -58.82 -56.18
N ASN A 568 44.11 -57.79 -55.45
CA ASN A 568 43.06 -56.85 -54.93
C ASN A 568 42.00 -57.65 -54.15
N ASP A 569 42.45 -58.61 -53.30
CA ASP A 569 41.56 -59.47 -52.51
C ASP A 569 41.46 -59.09 -51.03
N GLY A 570 42.08 -57.96 -50.66
CA GLY A 570 41.96 -57.35 -49.33
C GLY A 570 40.51 -57.07 -48.93
N LYS A 571 40.20 -57.12 -47.65
CA LYS A 571 38.87 -56.84 -47.11
C LYS A 571 38.96 -56.12 -45.77
N ILE A 572 37.95 -55.26 -45.50
CA ILE A 572 37.75 -54.68 -44.23
C ILE A 572 36.32 -54.98 -43.78
N LYS A 573 36.17 -55.64 -42.66
CA LYS A 573 34.88 -55.93 -42.04
C LYS A 573 34.75 -55.16 -40.73
N LEU A 574 33.87 -54.20 -40.70
CA LEU A 574 33.65 -53.34 -39.53
C LEU A 574 32.64 -53.95 -38.56
N THR A 575 32.92 -53.73 -37.28
CA THR A 575 31.94 -53.85 -36.19
C THR A 575 31.83 -52.49 -35.53
N VAL A 576 30.61 -51.96 -35.52
CA VAL A 576 30.27 -50.62 -34.94
C VAL A 576 29.43 -50.87 -33.74
N ASN A 577 29.82 -50.28 -32.59
CA ASN A 577 29.07 -50.24 -31.34
C ASN A 577 28.92 -48.79 -30.88
N GLY A 578 27.96 -48.53 -30.01
CA GLY A 578 27.68 -47.15 -29.52
C GLY A 578 26.95 -46.31 -30.55
N GLY A 579 26.87 -45.01 -30.31
CA GLY A 579 26.01 -44.10 -31.08
C GLY A 579 24.54 -44.50 -31.07
N THR A 580 23.78 -43.97 -32.00
CA THR A 580 22.38 -44.33 -32.23
C THR A 580 22.29 -45.25 -33.47
N PRO A 581 21.83 -46.51 -33.34
CA PRO A 581 21.81 -47.46 -34.46
C PRO A 581 21.05 -46.94 -35.67
N GLY A 582 21.56 -47.30 -36.86
CA GLY A 582 21.11 -46.78 -38.15
C GLY A 582 22.29 -46.14 -38.90
N TYR A 583 23.47 -46.81 -38.84
CA TYR A 583 24.72 -46.28 -39.36
C TYR A 583 24.76 -46.23 -40.88
N THR A 584 25.31 -45.15 -41.41
CA THR A 584 25.69 -44.98 -42.79
C THR A 584 27.21 -44.89 -42.90
N PHE A 585 27.74 -45.35 -44.01
CA PHE A 585 29.19 -45.48 -44.24
C PHE A 585 29.57 -44.75 -45.53
N GLU A 586 30.64 -43.98 -45.47
CA GLU A 586 31.27 -43.40 -46.65
C GLU A 586 32.77 -43.64 -46.60
N TRP A 587 33.25 -44.48 -47.51
CA TRP A 587 34.64 -44.81 -47.58
C TRP A 587 35.39 -43.93 -48.57
N SER A 588 36.68 -43.74 -48.36
CA SER A 588 37.56 -43.00 -49.25
C SER A 588 37.61 -43.52 -50.66
N ASN A 589 37.27 -44.80 -50.90
CA ASN A 589 37.18 -45.45 -52.22
C ASN A 589 35.74 -45.29 -52.82
N GLY A 590 34.83 -44.56 -52.20
CA GLY A 590 33.46 -44.34 -52.67
C GLY A 590 32.46 -45.44 -52.30
N ALA A 591 32.85 -46.47 -51.55
CA ALA A 591 31.89 -47.46 -51.06
C ALA A 591 31.04 -46.94 -49.94
N THR A 592 29.79 -47.44 -49.82
CA THR A 592 28.78 -46.96 -48.80
C THR A 592 28.29 -48.17 -47.95
N THR A 593 28.95 -49.32 -48.04
CA THR A 593 28.59 -50.51 -47.23
C THR A 593 29.45 -50.63 -46.00
N GLN A 594 28.93 -51.24 -44.95
CA GLN A 594 29.65 -51.45 -43.69
C GLN A 594 30.97 -52.22 -43.91
N ASN A 595 30.95 -53.23 -44.76
CA ASN A 595 32.10 -54.04 -45.10
C ASN A 595 32.48 -53.78 -46.55
N ILE A 596 33.76 -53.69 -46.80
CA ILE A 596 34.32 -53.53 -48.16
C ILE A 596 35.33 -54.60 -48.45
N GLY A 597 35.42 -54.96 -49.69
CA GLY A 597 36.37 -56.04 -50.20
C GLY A 597 36.81 -55.76 -51.62
N GLY A 598 37.74 -56.54 -52.11
CA GLY A 598 38.36 -56.31 -53.39
C GLY A 598 39.33 -55.12 -53.34
N LEU A 599 40.06 -55.01 -52.22
CA LEU A 599 40.91 -53.87 -51.93
C LEU A 599 42.35 -54.12 -52.25
N GLU A 600 43.01 -53.14 -52.91
CA GLU A 600 44.46 -53.10 -53.02
C GLU A 600 45.07 -52.72 -51.65
N ALA A 601 46.32 -53.05 -51.41
CA ALA A 601 47.04 -52.59 -50.23
C ALA A 601 47.09 -51.07 -50.18
N GLY A 602 46.68 -50.47 -49.04
CA GLY A 602 46.56 -49.03 -48.87
C GLY A 602 45.79 -48.68 -47.67
N THR A 603 45.66 -47.36 -47.43
CA THR A 603 44.85 -46.82 -46.34
C THR A 603 43.45 -46.45 -46.83
N TYR A 604 42.46 -46.93 -46.12
CA TYR A 604 41.05 -46.68 -46.39
C TYR A 604 40.43 -45.92 -45.17
N THR A 605 39.99 -44.71 -45.41
CA THR A 605 39.28 -43.90 -44.41
C THR A 605 37.82 -44.22 -44.55
N VAL A 606 37.13 -44.42 -43.43
CA VAL A 606 35.68 -44.50 -43.40
C VAL A 606 35.12 -43.37 -42.52
N THR A 607 34.15 -42.66 -43.03
CA THR A 607 33.27 -41.74 -42.28
C THR A 607 32.00 -42.52 -41.95
N ILE A 608 31.73 -42.70 -40.67
CA ILE A 608 30.52 -43.35 -40.17
C ILE A 608 29.61 -42.30 -39.54
N THR A 609 28.39 -42.24 -40.01
CA THR A 609 27.35 -41.35 -39.45
C THR A 609 26.24 -42.21 -38.85
N ASP A 610 25.90 -41.94 -37.58
CA ASP A 610 24.81 -42.63 -36.90
C ASP A 610 23.43 -42.03 -37.25
N ALA A 611 22.34 -42.60 -36.74
CA ALA A 611 20.97 -42.12 -37.03
C ALA A 611 20.69 -40.72 -36.50
N ASN A 612 21.45 -40.20 -35.55
CA ASN A 612 21.34 -38.82 -35.02
C ASN A 612 22.23 -37.83 -35.77
N GLY A 613 23.00 -38.30 -36.76
CA GLY A 613 23.91 -37.47 -37.52
C GLY A 613 25.28 -37.28 -36.85
N CYS A 614 25.63 -38.09 -35.87
CA CYS A 614 26.93 -38.05 -35.21
C CYS A 614 27.96 -38.74 -36.08
N VAL A 615 29.08 -38.09 -36.35
CA VAL A 615 30.08 -38.51 -37.31
C VAL A 615 31.37 -38.93 -36.61
N THR A 616 31.94 -40.05 -37.05
CA THR A 616 33.27 -40.49 -36.64
C THR A 616 34.05 -40.95 -37.88
N GLU A 617 35.31 -40.58 -37.97
CA GLU A 617 36.20 -40.93 -39.06
C GLU A 617 37.33 -41.80 -38.53
N MET A 618 37.69 -42.86 -39.30
CA MET A 618 38.74 -43.78 -38.90
C MET A 618 39.44 -44.33 -40.11
N ASP A 619 40.75 -44.50 -39.97
CA ASP A 619 41.66 -45.09 -41.01
C ASP A 619 41.93 -46.51 -40.72
N PHE A 620 41.91 -47.34 -41.77
CA PHE A 620 42.28 -48.72 -41.74
C PHE A 620 43.33 -49.04 -42.85
N VAL A 621 44.31 -49.80 -42.53
CA VAL A 621 45.41 -50.17 -43.49
C VAL A 621 45.26 -51.63 -43.92
N VAL A 622 45.08 -51.79 -45.20
CA VAL A 622 45.22 -53.13 -45.85
C VAL A 622 46.68 -53.33 -46.24
N GLU A 623 47.33 -54.30 -45.59
CA GLU A 623 48.74 -54.61 -45.83
C GLU A 623 48.93 -55.35 -47.14
N ASN A 624 50.11 -55.26 -47.79
CA ASN A 624 50.49 -56.03 -48.96
C ASN A 624 51.26 -57.24 -48.47
N GLU A 625 50.67 -58.43 -48.55
CA GLU A 625 51.35 -59.68 -48.29
C GLU A 625 51.66 -60.41 -49.59
N THR A 626 52.68 -59.98 -50.34
CA THR A 626 53.22 -60.76 -51.45
C THR A 626 53.87 -62.00 -50.90
N THR A 627 53.46 -63.19 -51.39
CA THR A 627 54.02 -64.53 -51.06
C THR A 627 55.48 -64.59 -51.40
N ALA A 628 56.38 -64.19 -50.52
CA ALA A 628 57.75 -64.60 -50.46
C ALA A 628 57.87 -65.70 -49.41
N ASN A 629 58.20 -66.87 -49.85
CA ASN A 629 58.40 -68.10 -49.09
C ASN A 629 59.54 -67.85 -48.08
N THR A 630 59.31 -67.30 -46.95
CA THR A 630 60.18 -67.29 -45.77
C THR A 630 59.30 -67.57 -44.56
N ILE A 631 59.57 -68.63 -43.86
CA ILE A 631 59.03 -68.99 -42.55
C ILE A 631 59.36 -67.84 -41.63
N SER A 632 58.50 -66.88 -41.56
CA SER A 632 58.56 -65.85 -40.54
C SER A 632 58.02 -66.44 -39.24
N LEU A 633 58.93 -66.62 -38.30
CA LEU A 633 58.63 -66.96 -36.90
C LEU A 633 57.57 -66.02 -36.39
N MET A 634 56.43 -66.54 -35.92
CA MET A 634 55.30 -65.80 -35.44
C MET A 634 55.74 -64.81 -34.38
N ASP A 635 55.69 -63.56 -34.70
CA ASP A 635 55.86 -62.44 -33.74
C ASP A 635 54.72 -62.45 -32.72
N VAL A 636 55.07 -62.24 -31.48
CA VAL A 636 54.08 -62.12 -30.38
C VAL A 636 53.52 -60.76 -30.43
N SER A 637 52.21 -60.64 -30.50
CA SER A 637 51.49 -59.39 -30.34
C SER A 637 50.80 -59.33 -28.96
N LEU A 638 50.71 -58.10 -28.34
CA LEU A 638 50.22 -57.89 -27.00
C LEU A 638 49.09 -56.88 -27.03
N PHE A 639 47.95 -57.18 -26.36
CA PHE A 639 46.78 -56.37 -26.22
C PHE A 639 46.48 -56.26 -24.75
N LEU A 640 46.09 -54.98 -24.30
CA LEU A 640 45.70 -54.64 -22.95
C LEU A 640 44.30 -54.00 -23.00
N SER A 641 43.35 -54.49 -22.24
CA SER A 641 41.97 -53.91 -22.18
C SER A 641 41.34 -54.18 -20.84
N PRO A 642 40.68 -53.12 -20.25
CA PRO A 642 40.78 -51.76 -20.64
C PRO A 642 42.16 -51.15 -20.36
N ASN A 643 42.50 -50.04 -21.03
CA ASN A 643 43.73 -49.29 -20.77
C ASN A 643 43.51 -47.83 -21.22
N PRO A 644 43.36 -46.88 -20.32
CA PRO A 644 43.48 -47.00 -18.85
C PRO A 644 42.47 -47.94 -18.18
N SER A 645 42.82 -48.48 -17.02
CA SER A 645 42.00 -49.38 -16.22
C SER A 645 41.85 -48.85 -14.79
N ASP A 646 40.73 -49.13 -14.16
CA ASP A 646 40.40 -48.82 -12.76
C ASP A 646 40.77 -49.91 -11.74
N GLY A 647 41.68 -50.79 -12.16
CA GLY A 647 42.22 -51.91 -11.35
C GLY A 647 42.37 -53.17 -12.13
N ASP A 648 41.30 -53.67 -12.72
CA ASP A 648 41.32 -54.93 -13.48
C ASP A 648 41.74 -54.73 -14.95
N VAL A 649 42.77 -55.32 -15.37
CA VAL A 649 43.21 -55.30 -16.76
C VAL A 649 43.29 -56.71 -17.35
N ARG A 650 42.77 -56.88 -18.55
CA ARG A 650 42.96 -58.12 -19.33
C ARG A 650 44.15 -57.98 -20.22
N ILE A 651 45.10 -58.92 -20.06
CA ILE A 651 46.26 -59.01 -20.88
C ILE A 651 46.05 -60.20 -21.90
N LYS A 652 45.99 -59.83 -23.18
CA LYS A 652 45.84 -60.79 -24.26
C LYS A 652 47.09 -60.78 -25.16
N TRP A 653 47.55 -61.88 -25.57
CA TRP A 653 48.63 -62.00 -26.57
C TRP A 653 48.26 -63.02 -27.65
N LYS A 654 48.80 -62.80 -28.86
CA LYS A 654 48.65 -63.67 -29.96
C LYS A 654 50.10 -64.22 -30.30
N GLY A 655 50.26 -65.46 -30.49
CA GLY A 655 51.53 -66.09 -30.73
C GLY A 655 52.02 -66.96 -29.55
N ALA A 656 52.99 -67.84 -29.81
CA ALA A 656 53.57 -68.73 -28.78
C ALA A 656 54.49 -67.94 -27.85
N ALA A 657 53.99 -67.67 -26.62
CA ALA A 657 54.71 -66.88 -25.62
C ALA A 657 55.24 -67.78 -24.48
N SER A 658 56.41 -67.44 -23.95
CA SER A 658 57.09 -68.14 -22.87
C SER A 658 57.05 -67.42 -21.52
N GLN A 659 56.93 -66.12 -21.57
CA GLN A 659 57.00 -65.29 -20.32
C GLN A 659 56.24 -64.00 -20.46
N LEU A 660 55.53 -63.62 -19.39
CA LEU A 660 54.90 -62.28 -19.16
C LEU A 660 55.70 -61.58 -18.06
N ILE A 661 56.03 -60.31 -18.28
CA ILE A 661 56.76 -59.49 -17.33
C ILE A 661 56.03 -58.15 -17.22
N ILE A 662 55.79 -57.65 -16.00
CA ILE A 662 55.26 -56.34 -15.73
C ILE A 662 56.26 -55.56 -14.85
N VAL A 663 56.60 -54.35 -15.29
CA VAL A 663 57.50 -53.46 -14.57
C VAL A 663 56.82 -52.11 -14.28
N ASN A 664 57.10 -51.49 -13.12
CA ASN A 664 56.64 -50.18 -12.81
C ASN A 664 57.52 -49.08 -13.47
N GLN A 665 57.15 -47.81 -13.28
CA GLN A 665 57.92 -46.68 -13.81
C GLN A 665 59.37 -46.60 -13.37
N MET A 666 59.70 -47.15 -12.21
CA MET A 666 61.07 -47.16 -11.68
C MET A 666 61.91 -48.36 -12.23
N GLY A 667 61.33 -49.13 -13.13
CA GLY A 667 62.01 -50.32 -13.72
C GLY A 667 62.00 -51.59 -12.82
N SER A 668 61.29 -51.55 -11.70
CA SER A 668 61.15 -52.66 -10.78
C SER A 668 60.16 -53.67 -11.36
N VAL A 669 60.53 -54.95 -11.39
CA VAL A 669 59.66 -56.03 -11.86
C VAL A 669 58.57 -56.27 -10.77
N ILE A 670 57.34 -56.09 -11.16
CA ILE A 670 56.14 -56.28 -10.33
C ILE A 670 55.61 -57.71 -10.48
N LEU A 671 55.66 -58.25 -11.71
CA LEU A 671 55.26 -59.62 -12.00
C LEU A 671 56.16 -60.28 -13.07
N THR A 672 56.50 -61.47 -12.82
CA THR A 672 57.09 -62.35 -13.84
C THR A 672 56.35 -63.68 -13.80
N LYS A 673 55.77 -64.09 -14.92
CA LYS A 673 55.04 -65.34 -15.04
C LYS A 673 55.47 -66.13 -16.25
N LYS A 674 55.80 -67.45 -16.10
CA LYS A 674 55.97 -68.36 -17.24
C LYS A 674 54.58 -68.66 -17.79
N ILE A 675 54.40 -68.50 -19.08
CA ILE A 675 53.18 -68.77 -19.83
C ILE A 675 53.42 -69.86 -20.84
N PHE A 676 52.51 -70.79 -20.87
CA PHE A 676 52.57 -71.95 -21.78
C PHE A 676 51.24 -71.97 -22.53
N ASN A 677 51.17 -71.41 -23.70
CA ASN A 677 50.17 -71.56 -24.73
C ASN A 677 49.77 -70.32 -25.46
N THR A 678 49.08 -70.49 -26.55
CA THR A 678 48.95 -69.60 -27.67
C THR A 678 47.87 -68.52 -27.47
N GLN A 679 47.06 -68.56 -26.45
CA GLN A 679 46.13 -67.48 -26.08
C GLN A 679 45.63 -67.64 -24.63
N THR A 680 46.07 -66.82 -23.71
CA THR A 680 45.51 -66.74 -22.36
C THR A 680 45.16 -65.29 -22.02
N THR A 681 44.10 -65.12 -21.26
CA THR A 681 43.71 -63.81 -20.69
C THR A 681 44.03 -63.90 -19.21
N GLU A 682 44.84 -62.96 -18.70
CA GLU A 682 45.06 -62.76 -17.28
C GLU A 682 44.38 -61.47 -16.87
N VAL A 683 43.72 -61.50 -15.72
CA VAL A 683 43.21 -60.31 -15.06
C VAL A 683 44.11 -60.06 -13.87
N LEU A 684 44.63 -58.86 -13.75
CA LEU A 684 45.55 -58.46 -12.68
C LEU A 684 44.96 -57.29 -11.94
N ASP A 685 44.95 -57.33 -10.63
CA ASP A 685 44.69 -56.27 -9.74
C ASP A 685 46.00 -55.53 -9.34
N LEU A 686 46.24 -54.37 -9.94
CA LEU A 686 47.45 -53.58 -9.77
C LEU A 686 47.14 -52.25 -9.14
N PRO A 687 47.96 -51.76 -8.20
CA PRO A 687 47.79 -50.40 -7.65
C PRO A 687 47.84 -49.33 -8.73
N SER A 688 47.20 -48.18 -8.48
CA SER A 688 47.23 -47.01 -9.40
C SER A 688 48.67 -46.64 -9.77
N GLY A 689 48.94 -46.53 -11.07
CA GLY A 689 50.26 -46.20 -11.55
C GLY A 689 50.44 -46.52 -13.05
N LEU A 690 51.64 -46.19 -13.54
CA LEU A 690 52.06 -46.51 -14.92
C LEU A 690 52.99 -47.77 -14.95
N TYR A 691 52.66 -48.74 -15.78
CA TYR A 691 53.37 -49.99 -15.91
C TYR A 691 53.75 -50.23 -17.34
N SER A 692 54.83 -50.99 -17.54
CA SER A 692 55.18 -51.56 -18.82
C SER A 692 54.92 -53.08 -18.78
N VAL A 693 54.03 -53.58 -19.64
CA VAL A 693 53.69 -54.97 -19.80
C VAL A 693 54.50 -55.53 -21.02
N LYS A 694 55.26 -56.61 -20.83
CA LYS A 694 56.07 -57.19 -21.83
C LYS A 694 55.78 -58.69 -21.90
N VAL A 695 55.55 -59.16 -23.11
CA VAL A 695 55.43 -60.60 -23.38
C VAL A 695 56.61 -61.05 -24.24
N ILE A 696 57.25 -62.21 -23.88
CA ILE A 696 58.35 -62.78 -24.58
C ILE A 696 57.90 -64.06 -25.24
N GLY A 697 58.07 -64.15 -26.57
CA GLY A 697 57.80 -65.34 -27.36
C GLY A 697 58.78 -66.49 -27.08
N VAL A 698 58.40 -67.72 -27.46
CA VAL A 698 59.25 -68.87 -27.33
C VAL A 698 60.50 -68.78 -28.22
N ASN A 699 60.47 -67.95 -29.23
CA ASN A 699 61.57 -67.63 -30.15
C ASN A 699 62.41 -66.41 -29.69
N GLY A 700 62.17 -65.87 -28.54
CA GLY A 700 62.80 -64.63 -28.02
C GLY A 700 62.24 -63.29 -28.52
N SER A 701 61.27 -63.32 -29.43
CA SER A 701 60.59 -62.09 -29.83
C SER A 701 59.90 -61.44 -28.64
N THR A 702 59.72 -60.12 -28.65
CA THR A 702 59.12 -59.38 -27.52
C THR A 702 58.11 -58.39 -28.00
N ALA A 703 56.93 -58.37 -27.39
CA ALA A 703 55.94 -57.32 -27.51
C ALA A 703 55.79 -56.58 -26.15
N SER A 704 55.72 -55.27 -26.17
CA SER A 704 55.51 -54.50 -24.96
C SER A 704 54.44 -53.37 -25.16
N ARG A 705 53.66 -53.10 -24.12
CA ARG A 705 52.65 -52.04 -24.10
C ARG A 705 52.71 -51.34 -22.74
N GLN A 706 52.39 -50.02 -22.74
CA GLN A 706 52.19 -49.33 -21.52
C GLN A 706 50.77 -49.57 -20.99
N LEU A 707 50.62 -49.70 -19.68
CA LEU A 707 49.37 -49.86 -18.95
C LEU A 707 49.25 -48.78 -17.95
N VAL A 708 48.12 -48.10 -17.96
CA VAL A 708 47.74 -47.08 -16.98
C VAL A 708 46.67 -47.70 -16.10
N ILE A 709 46.90 -47.69 -14.75
CA ILE A 709 45.93 -48.01 -13.72
C ILE A 709 45.60 -46.69 -13.03
N MET A 710 44.33 -46.29 -13.04
CA MET A 710 43.80 -45.03 -12.46
C MET A 710 43.49 -45.14 -10.98
#